data_0142372b7cc0d75bf85b60457535b1b3
#
_entry.id   0142372b7cc0d75bf85b60457535b1b3
#
_cell.length_a   1.000
_cell.length_b   1.000
_cell.length_c   1.000
_cell.angle_alpha   90.00
_cell.angle_beta   90.00
_cell.angle_gamma   90.00
#
_symmetry.space_group_name_H-M   'P 1'
#
loop_
_entity.id
_entity.type
_entity.pdbx_description
1 polymer ?
#
loop_
_entity_poly.entity_id
_entity_poly.type
_entity_poly.pdbx_seq_one_letter_code
_entity_poly.pdbx_strand_id
1 'polypeptide(L)'
;MNSNHEEHNLFQEVQSKFSIIDVAQKLGIDVQRVGRTYRAYSIAPDGGGKNAFTVYMESNSWFDFKLGIGGDITDLVAYYKFNGDIKQALIDLLPDRTKEIDYYLEQRKKFAQEVEQYHQWLLNNYQEVVGDRHIIRYLSSRGISDDYIKRIKIGLDRNNRLFIPYWDLSGKNPIYFITRRLPSIYGTENEDEPKYLKPNPKSYPFLHNSPWGLHSLARERDELFITEGQFDAMHLDQAGASVLAPNGGDFSSSWPQVLQLAKNFKHVILAFDNDKDGQEFTFKAGKKLIQARIPFKCANFLGKDIAEFFQNNGSLDALVKSAGSGYCWMARRFTQRYSQNGGNISCFNDLNIAQKNQLMADFRDFLFEIAPMSDASDIEKIVYQVSDFFPLDWLKTTKKAAMKGPDEMEYVERVLERYNIKYDDRTGFYIYDKKGVWKHITKNEINQIVVNIIGRKCTAQKMAAVTKLVMAKCQAEELITNLDKLPVFSLQNTTLHFDYEKGIIDRKDHSPNDFVTMQAKYHFIQGAKSKIFLNALKEIFDGNEDSILTLQEYFGYCLLNDCRFHKALFALGVGGNGKSVVTDVLRAMLGGINQEGRGIVSATMLSKLGKDFRTMVLKNSWVNISSETDIRLNGAEANFKIITSGEPIEDSYKGKDPVTFLSRTKLIVNCNEFPEFNDKSKGLARRILFLDFPINFVDEPREGTNERKLDPDIVRNIINNPEEMAGILNWALQGLGRILKNKGFTTTGSQKKLMKEYEHYTNPILNFIEDQDALLYDENGNGKEIHRTALYSEFKEWMTKNGEDTFSFSARKFYHLLENTYKAAGSFIQKFQEHGIGWMFRMGARIAA
;
A
#
# COMPACT_ATOMS: atom_id res chain seq x y z
N MET A 1 7.24 -16.50 23.07
CA MET A 1 5.83 -16.11 22.91
C MET A 1 5.78 -14.59 23.06
N ASN A 2 5.97 -13.88 21.99
CA ASN A 2 5.72 -12.44 21.87
C ASN A 2 4.94 -12.26 20.57
N SER A 3 3.63 -12.27 20.72
CA SER A 3 2.69 -11.93 19.66
C SER A 3 2.67 -10.40 19.54
N ASN A 4 3.45 -9.85 18.63
CA ASN A 4 3.19 -8.51 18.11
C ASN A 4 1.98 -8.62 17.17
N HIS A 5 0.78 -8.66 17.71
CA HIS A 5 -0.41 -8.26 16.99
C HIS A 5 -0.37 -6.74 16.89
N GLU A 6 0.02 -6.21 15.73
CA GLU A 6 -0.51 -4.92 15.30
C GLU A 6 -2.01 -5.16 15.06
N GLU A 7 -2.80 -4.96 16.11
CA GLU A 7 -4.25 -4.95 16.02
C GLU A 7 -4.64 -3.77 15.13
N HIS A 8 -4.93 -4.07 13.87
CA HIS A 8 -5.54 -3.10 12.97
C HIS A 8 -6.87 -2.65 13.55
N ASN A 9 -6.97 -1.37 13.86
CA ASN A 9 -8.23 -0.76 14.26
C ASN A 9 -9.25 -0.92 13.12
N LEU A 10 -10.29 -1.72 13.35
CA LEU A 10 -11.34 -2.00 12.37
C LEU A 10 -11.96 -0.73 11.78
N PHE A 11 -12.14 0.31 12.58
CA PHE A 11 -12.64 1.60 12.11
C PHE A 11 -11.64 2.34 11.22
N GLN A 12 -10.34 2.27 11.50
CA GLN A 12 -9.30 2.79 10.60
C GLN A 12 -9.25 2.00 9.29
N GLU A 13 -9.45 0.69 9.36
CA GLU A 13 -9.55 -0.14 8.16
C GLU A 13 -10.74 0.28 7.29
N VAL A 14 -11.94 0.47 7.88
CA VAL A 14 -13.10 1.02 7.19
C VAL A 14 -12.79 2.40 6.61
N GLN A 15 -12.24 3.31 7.41
CA GLN A 15 -11.87 4.65 6.98
C GLN A 15 -10.86 4.68 5.82
N SER A 16 -9.96 3.71 5.75
CA SER A 16 -8.97 3.60 4.68
C SER A 16 -9.52 2.97 3.41
N LYS A 17 -10.51 2.08 3.53
CA LYS A 17 -11.09 1.32 2.42
C LYS A 17 -12.26 2.04 1.74
N PHE A 18 -12.99 2.86 2.47
CA PHE A 18 -14.23 3.48 2.00
C PHE A 18 -14.18 5.00 2.08
N SER A 19 -14.83 5.65 1.12
CA SER A 19 -15.13 7.09 1.16
C SER A 19 -16.55 7.29 1.68
N ILE A 20 -16.72 8.21 2.63
CA ILE A 20 -18.04 8.54 3.19
C ILE A 20 -19.03 9.03 2.11
N ILE A 21 -18.55 9.72 1.06
CA ILE A 21 -19.39 10.17 -0.05
C ILE A 21 -19.88 8.98 -0.85
N ASP A 22 -18.99 8.06 -1.22
CA ASP A 22 -19.35 6.88 -2.01
C ASP A 22 -20.36 6.01 -1.24
N VAL A 23 -20.15 5.89 0.08
CA VAL A 23 -21.09 5.16 0.95
C VAL A 23 -22.43 5.88 1.06
N ALA A 24 -22.45 7.20 1.28
CA ALA A 24 -23.67 7.97 1.33
C ALA A 24 -24.49 7.86 0.03
N GLN A 25 -23.82 7.98 -1.13
CA GLN A 25 -24.45 7.80 -2.44
C GLN A 25 -25.00 6.39 -2.65
N LYS A 26 -24.25 5.34 -2.25
CA LYS A 26 -24.72 3.95 -2.29
C LYS A 26 -25.95 3.72 -1.39
N LEU A 27 -26.05 4.46 -0.30
CA LEU A 27 -27.23 4.46 0.57
C LEU A 27 -28.39 5.31 0.02
N GLY A 28 -28.25 5.93 -1.15
CA GLY A 28 -29.28 6.75 -1.77
C GLY A 28 -29.37 8.18 -1.22
N ILE A 29 -28.37 8.64 -0.47
CA ILE A 29 -28.33 10.01 0.06
C ILE A 29 -27.74 10.93 -1.02
N ASP A 30 -28.54 11.81 -1.59
CA ASP A 30 -28.14 12.77 -2.63
C ASP A 30 -27.31 13.92 -2.03
N VAL A 31 -26.02 13.70 -1.85
CA VAL A 31 -25.08 14.70 -1.32
C VAL A 31 -24.56 15.62 -2.41
N GLN A 32 -24.78 16.93 -2.23
CA GLN A 32 -24.33 17.97 -3.15
C GLN A 32 -23.20 18.80 -2.54
N ARG A 33 -22.22 19.18 -3.32
CA ARG A 33 -21.08 19.97 -2.86
C ARG A 33 -21.51 21.40 -2.53
N VAL A 34 -21.29 21.83 -1.28
CA VAL A 34 -21.54 23.20 -0.81
C VAL A 34 -20.27 23.75 -0.17
N GLY A 35 -19.49 24.51 -0.92
CA GLY A 35 -18.19 25.00 -0.46
C GLY A 35 -17.16 23.88 -0.24
N ARG A 36 -16.74 23.68 1.01
CA ARG A 36 -15.77 22.65 1.41
C ARG A 36 -16.40 21.35 1.92
N THR A 37 -17.72 21.33 2.10
CA THR A 37 -18.46 20.16 2.58
C THR A 37 -19.41 19.65 1.52
N TYR A 38 -19.95 18.46 1.74
CA TYR A 38 -21.09 17.94 0.97
C TYR A 38 -22.32 17.95 1.87
N ARG A 39 -23.47 18.36 1.34
CA ARG A 39 -24.71 18.53 2.09
C ARG A 39 -25.89 17.86 1.39
N ALA A 40 -26.83 17.37 2.17
CA ALA A 40 -28.08 16.78 1.70
C ALA A 40 -29.24 17.19 2.63
N TYR A 41 -30.43 16.73 2.28
CA TYR A 41 -31.57 16.75 3.23
C TYR A 41 -31.25 15.84 4.43
N SER A 42 -31.85 16.13 5.59
CA SER A 42 -31.76 15.24 6.74
C SER A 42 -32.19 13.83 6.39
N ILE A 43 -31.48 12.84 6.93
CA ILE A 43 -31.86 11.42 6.82
C ILE A 43 -32.96 11.01 7.77
N ALA A 44 -33.58 11.97 8.47
CA ALA A 44 -34.78 11.75 9.28
C ALA A 44 -35.96 11.28 8.41
N PRO A 45 -36.84 10.37 8.92
CA PRO A 45 -37.97 9.84 8.15
C PRO A 45 -38.98 10.91 7.64
N ASP A 46 -39.10 12.02 8.36
CA ASP A 46 -39.94 13.17 8.01
C ASP A 46 -39.21 14.23 7.16
N GLY A 47 -37.97 13.92 6.69
CA GLY A 47 -37.13 14.84 5.97
C GLY A 47 -36.64 16.02 6.84
N GLY A 48 -35.98 16.99 6.23
CA GLY A 48 -35.48 18.17 6.93
C GLY A 48 -35.02 19.26 5.98
N GLY A 49 -34.42 20.31 6.52
CA GLY A 49 -33.83 21.38 5.70
C GLY A 49 -32.76 20.85 4.72
N LYS A 50 -32.67 21.50 3.56
CA LYS A 50 -31.80 21.13 2.43
C LYS A 50 -30.31 20.97 2.80
N ASN A 51 -29.84 21.42 3.95
CA ASN A 51 -28.47 21.37 4.40
C ASN A 51 -28.32 20.71 5.77
N ALA A 52 -29.33 19.98 6.25
CA ALA A 52 -29.29 19.39 7.59
C ALA A 52 -28.33 18.23 7.70
N PHE A 53 -28.16 17.44 6.66
CA PHE A 53 -27.12 16.38 6.60
C PHE A 53 -25.85 16.94 5.97
N THR A 54 -24.73 16.78 6.65
CA THR A 54 -23.44 17.29 6.22
C THR A 54 -22.39 16.18 6.24
N VAL A 55 -21.63 16.04 5.15
CA VAL A 55 -20.52 15.12 5.01
C VAL A 55 -19.20 15.88 4.99
N TYR A 56 -18.27 15.46 5.80
CA TYR A 56 -16.93 16.01 5.94
C TYR A 56 -15.91 15.05 5.31
N MET A 57 -15.48 15.36 4.08
CA MET A 57 -14.57 14.48 3.31
C MET A 57 -13.23 14.24 4.00
N GLU A 58 -12.66 15.28 4.56
CA GLU A 58 -11.31 15.22 5.14
C GLU A 58 -11.24 14.32 6.38
N SER A 59 -12.33 14.27 7.14
CA SER A 59 -12.46 13.41 8.32
C SER A 59 -13.19 12.10 8.03
N ASN A 60 -13.67 11.91 6.80
CA ASN A 60 -14.46 10.75 6.39
C ASN A 60 -15.64 10.50 7.34
N SER A 61 -16.34 11.59 7.76
CA SER A 61 -17.39 11.61 8.76
C SER A 61 -18.61 12.38 8.31
N TRP A 62 -19.71 12.25 9.03
CA TRP A 62 -20.99 12.91 8.75
C TRP A 62 -21.65 13.41 10.02
N PHE A 63 -22.58 14.34 9.84
CA PHE A 63 -23.46 14.82 10.92
C PHE A 63 -24.80 15.26 10.36
N ASP A 64 -25.89 14.86 11.01
CA ASP A 64 -27.26 15.34 10.72
C ASP A 64 -27.73 16.30 11.83
N PHE A 65 -27.77 17.58 11.53
CA PHE A 65 -28.12 18.62 12.48
C PHE A 65 -29.56 18.58 12.96
N LYS A 66 -30.48 17.99 12.17
CA LYS A 66 -31.88 17.82 12.58
C LYS A 66 -32.02 16.70 13.59
N LEU A 67 -31.35 15.59 13.38
CA LEU A 67 -31.36 14.43 14.27
C LEU A 67 -30.44 14.58 15.47
N GLY A 68 -29.45 15.49 15.38
CA GLY A 68 -28.40 15.62 16.38
C GLY A 68 -27.50 14.39 16.47
N ILE A 69 -27.31 13.65 15.37
CA ILE A 69 -26.48 12.43 15.29
C ILE A 69 -25.44 12.56 14.21
N GLY A 70 -24.34 11.86 14.39
CA GLY A 70 -23.27 11.82 13.43
C GLY A 70 -22.24 10.77 13.81
N GLY A 71 -21.20 10.65 13.02
CA GLY A 71 -20.16 9.66 13.26
C GLY A 71 -19.28 9.45 12.04
N ASP A 72 -18.70 8.26 11.97
CA ASP A 72 -17.92 7.81 10.82
C ASP A 72 -18.79 7.03 9.79
N ILE A 73 -18.10 6.35 8.87
CA ILE A 73 -18.77 5.50 7.85
C ILE A 73 -19.56 4.37 8.51
N THR A 74 -19.02 3.77 9.56
CA THR A 74 -19.70 2.66 10.24
C THR A 74 -20.97 3.12 10.90
N ASP A 75 -20.95 4.30 11.54
CA ASP A 75 -22.14 4.90 12.14
C ASP A 75 -23.22 5.21 11.10
N LEU A 76 -22.82 5.70 9.91
CA LEU A 76 -23.77 5.99 8.82
C LEU A 76 -24.45 4.70 8.32
N VAL A 77 -23.67 3.66 8.05
CA VAL A 77 -24.18 2.37 7.59
C VAL A 77 -25.07 1.73 8.66
N ALA A 78 -24.64 1.78 9.93
CA ALA A 78 -25.41 1.26 11.06
C ALA A 78 -26.77 1.97 11.15
N TYR A 79 -26.79 3.29 11.13
CA TYR A 79 -28.02 4.06 11.22
C TYR A 79 -28.98 3.80 10.06
N TYR A 80 -28.46 3.83 8.83
CA TYR A 80 -29.26 3.79 7.61
C TYR A 80 -29.75 2.38 7.23
N LYS A 81 -28.90 1.35 7.39
CA LYS A 81 -29.23 -0.03 7.03
C LYS A 81 -29.69 -0.90 8.18
N PHE A 82 -29.14 -0.68 9.38
CA PHE A 82 -29.21 -1.65 10.48
C PHE A 82 -29.80 -1.07 11.77
N ASN A 83 -30.54 0.03 11.68
CA ASN A 83 -31.24 0.68 12.80
C ASN A 83 -30.30 0.94 14.01
N GLY A 84 -29.06 1.34 13.73
CA GLY A 84 -28.05 1.67 14.74
C GLY A 84 -27.17 0.49 15.18
N ASP A 85 -27.31 -0.69 14.59
CA ASP A 85 -26.48 -1.85 14.91
C ASP A 85 -25.09 -1.74 14.27
N ILE A 86 -24.12 -1.32 15.06
CA ILE A 86 -22.71 -1.16 14.65
C ILE A 86 -22.07 -2.50 14.25
N LYS A 87 -22.48 -3.60 14.89
CA LYS A 87 -21.96 -4.94 14.59
C LYS A 87 -22.34 -5.34 13.17
N GLN A 88 -23.60 -5.20 12.81
CA GLN A 88 -24.09 -5.52 11.47
C GLN A 88 -23.46 -4.61 10.41
N ALA A 89 -23.26 -3.34 10.73
CA ALA A 89 -22.59 -2.40 9.83
C ALA A 89 -21.11 -2.78 9.60
N LEU A 90 -20.39 -3.15 10.65
CA LEU A 90 -19.00 -3.62 10.52
C LEU A 90 -18.90 -4.92 9.73
N ILE A 91 -19.83 -5.87 9.93
CA ILE A 91 -19.90 -7.11 9.15
C ILE A 91 -20.23 -6.81 7.67
N ASP A 92 -21.13 -5.89 7.38
CA ASP A 92 -21.47 -5.46 6.01
C ASP A 92 -20.25 -4.81 5.29
N LEU A 93 -19.48 -4.02 6.03
CA LEU A 93 -18.28 -3.34 5.50
C LEU A 93 -17.04 -4.22 5.46
N LEU A 94 -16.90 -5.14 6.44
CA LEU A 94 -15.73 -6.02 6.62
C LEU A 94 -16.20 -7.47 6.90
N PRO A 95 -16.80 -8.16 5.94
CA PRO A 95 -17.43 -9.48 6.18
C PRO A 95 -16.44 -10.55 6.65
N ASP A 96 -15.18 -10.39 6.30
CA ASP A 96 -14.12 -11.36 6.60
C ASP A 96 -13.51 -11.21 8.01
N ARG A 97 -14.01 -10.27 8.83
CA ARG A 97 -13.43 -9.89 10.14
C ARG A 97 -14.39 -10.14 11.31
N THR A 98 -15.31 -11.04 11.18
CA THR A 98 -16.40 -11.22 12.17
C THR A 98 -15.89 -11.52 13.60
N LYS A 99 -14.85 -12.35 13.76
CA LYS A 99 -14.29 -12.68 15.09
C LYS A 99 -13.59 -11.49 15.74
N GLU A 100 -12.81 -10.75 14.96
CA GLU A 100 -12.14 -9.52 15.42
C GLU A 100 -13.16 -8.44 15.75
N ILE A 101 -14.26 -8.33 14.99
CA ILE A 101 -15.38 -7.42 15.26
C ILE A 101 -16.01 -7.74 16.61
N ASP A 102 -16.32 -9.00 16.88
CA ASP A 102 -16.91 -9.42 18.15
C ASP A 102 -15.98 -9.10 19.33
N TYR A 103 -14.70 -9.44 19.22
CA TYR A 103 -13.69 -9.12 20.26
C TYR A 103 -13.59 -7.62 20.51
N TYR A 104 -13.45 -6.83 19.43
CA TYR A 104 -13.32 -5.37 19.53
C TYR A 104 -14.54 -4.74 20.20
N LEU A 105 -15.76 -5.11 19.81
CA LEU A 105 -16.99 -4.58 20.37
C LEU A 105 -17.16 -4.96 21.84
N GLU A 106 -16.72 -6.16 22.24
CA GLU A 106 -16.72 -6.57 23.63
C GLU A 106 -15.77 -5.72 24.47
N GLN A 107 -14.55 -5.45 23.97
CA GLN A 107 -13.60 -4.56 24.65
C GLN A 107 -14.13 -3.14 24.79
N ARG A 108 -14.74 -2.60 23.74
CA ARG A 108 -15.38 -1.27 23.75
C ARG A 108 -16.52 -1.20 24.78
N LYS A 109 -17.34 -2.23 24.88
CA LYS A 109 -18.42 -2.33 25.85
C LYS A 109 -17.89 -2.38 27.28
N LYS A 110 -16.84 -3.15 27.54
CA LYS A 110 -16.14 -3.19 28.83
C LYS A 110 -15.57 -1.83 29.22
N PHE A 111 -14.94 -1.15 28.27
CA PHE A 111 -14.41 0.20 28.48
C PHE A 111 -15.51 1.22 28.78
N ALA A 112 -16.63 1.19 28.07
CA ALA A 112 -17.75 2.07 28.37
C ALA A 112 -18.35 1.83 29.78
N GLN A 113 -18.39 0.57 30.23
CA GLN A 113 -18.77 0.22 31.60
C GLN A 113 -17.76 0.73 32.63
N GLU A 114 -16.47 0.64 32.34
CA GLU A 114 -15.40 1.16 33.21
C GLU A 114 -15.49 2.69 33.36
N VAL A 115 -15.74 3.43 32.27
CA VAL A 115 -15.98 4.88 32.32
C VAL A 115 -17.15 5.20 33.24
N GLU A 116 -18.27 4.45 33.12
CA GLU A 116 -19.43 4.64 34.00
C GLU A 116 -19.10 4.33 35.45
N GLN A 117 -18.38 3.24 35.72
CA GLN A 117 -17.95 2.87 37.10
C GLN A 117 -17.09 3.96 37.74
N TYR A 118 -16.12 4.50 36.99
CA TYR A 118 -15.25 5.58 37.50
C TYR A 118 -16.03 6.88 37.70
N HIS A 119 -17.02 7.15 36.88
CA HIS A 119 -17.92 8.28 37.06
C HIS A 119 -18.78 8.12 38.32
N GLN A 120 -19.42 6.96 38.49
CA GLN A 120 -20.21 6.68 39.70
C GLN A 120 -19.35 6.70 40.96
N TRP A 121 -18.10 6.21 40.93
CA TRP A 121 -17.16 6.27 42.01
C TRP A 121 -16.85 7.73 42.40
N LEU A 122 -16.66 8.60 41.40
CA LEU A 122 -16.48 10.03 41.67
C LEU A 122 -17.74 10.65 42.32
N LEU A 123 -18.91 10.37 41.78
CA LEU A 123 -20.17 10.92 42.35
C LEU A 123 -20.42 10.49 43.78
N ASN A 124 -20.11 9.23 44.12
CA ASN A 124 -20.28 8.70 45.47
C ASN A 124 -19.26 9.28 46.46
N ASN A 125 -18.08 9.68 45.99
CA ASN A 125 -17.01 10.25 46.84
C ASN A 125 -16.81 11.75 46.58
N TYR A 126 -17.73 12.41 45.90
CA TYR A 126 -17.56 13.77 45.42
C TYR A 126 -17.36 14.82 46.53
N GLN A 127 -17.96 14.63 47.67
CA GLN A 127 -17.86 15.53 48.84
C GLN A 127 -16.80 15.12 49.85
N GLU A 128 -16.20 13.96 49.68
CA GLU A 128 -15.23 13.41 50.63
C GLU A 128 -13.80 13.74 50.25
N VAL A 129 -12.91 13.66 51.23
CA VAL A 129 -11.46 13.67 50.99
C VAL A 129 -11.03 12.26 50.68
N VAL A 130 -10.56 12.02 49.47
CA VAL A 130 -10.03 10.71 49.07
C VAL A 130 -8.52 10.71 49.26
N GLY A 131 -8.08 10.00 50.27
CA GLY A 131 -6.70 10.09 50.75
C GLY A 131 -6.41 11.48 51.33
N ASP A 132 -5.42 12.17 50.78
CA ASP A 132 -5.07 13.56 51.10
C ASP A 132 -5.59 14.57 50.05
N ARG A 133 -6.60 14.23 49.25
CA ARG A 133 -7.06 14.98 48.08
C ARG A 133 -8.54 15.31 48.16
N HIS A 134 -8.88 16.58 47.98
CA HIS A 134 -10.25 17.06 48.05
C HIS A 134 -10.79 17.37 46.63
N ILE A 135 -11.59 16.46 46.06
CA ILE A 135 -12.00 16.45 44.67
C ILE A 135 -12.85 17.68 44.32
N ILE A 136 -13.87 17.97 45.12
CA ILE A 136 -14.81 19.07 44.82
C ILE A 136 -14.12 20.43 44.83
N ARG A 137 -13.22 20.67 45.80
CA ARG A 137 -12.45 21.92 45.82
C ARG A 137 -11.58 22.09 44.59
N TYR A 138 -11.00 20.99 44.12
CA TYR A 138 -10.16 21.03 42.98
C TYR A 138 -10.97 21.34 41.70
N LEU A 139 -12.08 20.63 41.44
CA LEU A 139 -12.92 20.86 40.28
C LEU A 139 -13.59 22.22 40.27
N SER A 140 -14.11 22.64 41.43
CA SER A 140 -14.69 23.98 41.61
C SER A 140 -13.67 25.10 41.43
N SER A 141 -12.45 24.93 42.00
CA SER A 141 -11.36 25.92 41.80
C SER A 141 -10.92 26.03 40.33
N ARG A 142 -11.19 24.97 39.54
CA ARG A 142 -10.99 24.97 38.11
C ARG A 142 -12.20 25.48 37.35
N GLY A 143 -13.29 25.89 38.00
CA GLY A 143 -14.48 26.43 37.34
C GLY A 143 -15.29 25.40 36.56
N ILE A 144 -15.15 24.11 36.85
CA ILE A 144 -15.91 23.05 36.23
C ILE A 144 -17.20 22.79 37.00
N SER A 145 -18.36 22.98 36.38
CA SER A 145 -19.67 22.84 37.04
C SER A 145 -20.08 21.37 37.20
N ASP A 146 -20.93 21.11 38.19
CA ASP A 146 -21.46 19.79 38.51
C ASP A 146 -22.23 19.19 37.33
N ASP A 147 -23.04 20.00 36.65
CA ASP A 147 -23.78 19.57 35.47
C ASP A 147 -22.85 19.18 34.31
N TYR A 148 -21.75 19.89 34.19
CA TYR A 148 -20.73 19.57 33.21
C TYR A 148 -20.01 18.25 33.51
N ILE A 149 -19.65 18.03 34.78
CA ILE A 149 -19.03 16.79 35.25
C ILE A 149 -19.90 15.59 34.94
N LYS A 150 -21.21 15.71 35.22
CA LYS A 150 -22.19 14.66 34.91
C LYS A 150 -22.35 14.45 33.40
N ARG A 151 -22.37 15.52 32.62
CA ARG A 151 -22.55 15.47 31.17
C ARG A 151 -21.43 14.73 30.47
N ILE A 152 -20.18 15.03 30.79
CA ILE A 152 -19.03 14.40 30.13
C ILE A 152 -18.44 13.24 30.95
N LYS A 153 -19.07 12.86 32.06
CA LYS A 153 -18.73 11.71 32.89
C LYS A 153 -17.27 11.70 33.34
N ILE A 154 -16.81 12.84 33.88
CA ILE A 154 -15.52 12.86 34.59
C ILE A 154 -15.60 11.85 35.75
N GLY A 155 -14.56 11.07 35.96
CA GLY A 155 -14.53 10.00 36.93
C GLY A 155 -13.32 10.07 37.86
N LEU A 156 -13.23 9.10 38.75
CA LEU A 156 -12.08 8.86 39.61
C LEU A 156 -11.60 7.42 39.39
N ASP A 157 -10.35 7.22 39.03
CA ASP A 157 -9.79 5.89 38.82
C ASP A 157 -9.43 5.19 40.16
N ARG A 158 -9.06 3.91 40.08
CA ARG A 158 -8.69 3.10 41.24
C ARG A 158 -7.46 3.60 42.02
N ASN A 159 -6.67 4.48 41.39
CA ASN A 159 -5.49 5.12 42.00
C ASN A 159 -5.80 6.54 42.50
N ASN A 160 -7.08 6.89 42.64
CA ASN A 160 -7.55 8.22 43.03
C ASN A 160 -7.05 9.35 42.15
N ARG A 161 -6.86 9.05 40.84
CA ARG A 161 -6.56 10.07 39.83
C ARG A 161 -7.85 10.48 39.14
N LEU A 162 -7.97 11.74 38.79
CA LEU A 162 -9.10 12.25 38.02
C LEU A 162 -9.09 11.61 36.62
N PHE A 163 -10.12 10.86 36.30
CA PHE A 163 -10.31 10.19 35.02
C PHE A 163 -11.09 11.09 34.07
N ILE A 164 -10.49 11.41 32.93
CA ILE A 164 -11.06 12.32 31.91
C ILE A 164 -11.31 11.52 30.64
N PRO A 165 -12.57 11.13 30.37
CA PRO A 165 -12.89 10.39 29.15
C PRO A 165 -12.95 11.32 27.92
N TYR A 166 -12.68 10.75 26.76
CA TYR A 166 -12.79 11.37 25.44
C TYR A 166 -13.91 10.69 24.69
N TRP A 167 -14.76 11.47 24.09
CA TRP A 167 -15.99 11.01 23.43
C TRP A 167 -15.84 11.13 21.91
N ASP A 168 -16.50 10.23 21.19
CA ASP A 168 -16.64 10.32 19.73
C ASP A 168 -17.44 11.56 19.31
N LEU A 169 -17.60 11.76 18.01
CA LEU A 169 -18.38 12.88 17.44
C LEU A 169 -19.85 12.88 17.92
N SER A 170 -20.43 11.70 18.16
CA SER A 170 -21.79 11.58 18.67
C SER A 170 -21.95 11.94 20.15
N GLY A 171 -20.84 11.99 20.90
CA GLY A 171 -20.82 12.20 22.36
C GLY A 171 -21.35 11.03 23.16
N LYS A 172 -21.57 9.86 22.54
CA LYS A 172 -22.17 8.68 23.20
C LYS A 172 -21.16 7.60 23.56
N ASN A 173 -20.09 7.42 22.76
CA ASN A 173 -19.12 6.37 22.94
C ASN A 173 -17.79 6.92 23.42
N PRO A 174 -17.22 6.41 24.52
CA PRO A 174 -15.88 6.80 24.93
C PRO A 174 -14.84 6.14 24.01
N ILE A 175 -13.85 6.93 23.54
CA ILE A 175 -12.85 6.51 22.56
C ILE A 175 -11.42 6.54 23.09
N TYR A 176 -11.19 7.30 24.18
CA TYR A 176 -9.88 7.46 24.81
C TYR A 176 -10.04 8.01 26.21
N PHE A 177 -8.97 8.09 26.97
CA PHE A 177 -8.94 8.77 28.27
C PHE A 177 -7.54 9.24 28.63
N ILE A 178 -7.48 10.13 29.57
CA ILE A 178 -6.27 10.40 30.36
C ILE A 178 -6.62 10.40 31.85
N THR A 179 -5.64 10.17 32.68
CA THR A 179 -5.81 10.43 34.12
C THR A 179 -4.92 11.55 34.59
N ARG A 180 -5.39 12.33 35.53
CA ARG A 180 -4.67 13.46 36.11
C ARG A 180 -4.51 13.30 37.61
N ARG A 181 -3.29 13.52 38.11
CA ARG A 181 -3.02 13.59 39.54
C ARG A 181 -3.77 14.78 40.16
N LEU A 182 -4.48 14.54 41.24
CA LEU A 182 -5.10 15.58 42.05
C LEU A 182 -4.05 16.17 43.03
N PRO A 183 -4.05 17.48 43.30
CA PRO A 183 -3.14 18.07 44.25
C PRO A 183 -3.46 17.61 45.69
N SER A 184 -2.42 17.44 46.53
CA SER A 184 -2.57 17.15 47.93
C SER A 184 -3.14 18.35 48.68
N ILE A 185 -4.03 18.12 49.66
CA ILE A 185 -4.55 19.15 50.54
C ILE A 185 -3.46 19.71 51.48
N TYR A 186 -2.36 18.98 51.69
CA TYR A 186 -1.26 19.36 52.56
C TYR A 186 -0.10 20.04 51.81
N GLY A 187 -0.24 20.23 50.49
CA GLY A 187 0.81 20.87 49.68
C GLY A 187 2.05 20.01 49.42
N THR A 188 2.07 18.75 49.87
CA THR A 188 3.15 17.80 49.64
C THR A 188 2.93 17.13 48.26
N GLU A 189 3.48 17.71 47.22
CA GLU A 189 3.46 17.07 45.88
C GLU A 189 4.61 16.07 45.77
N ASN A 190 4.31 14.86 45.39
CA ASN A 190 5.33 13.91 44.96
C ASN A 190 5.75 14.28 43.55
N GLU A 191 6.86 14.98 43.37
CA GLU A 191 7.36 15.45 42.06
C GLU A 191 7.71 14.31 41.11
N ASP A 192 7.99 13.11 41.66
CA ASP A 192 8.29 11.92 40.86
C ASP A 192 7.05 11.31 40.15
N GLU A 193 5.82 11.66 40.58
CA GLU A 193 4.60 11.14 39.99
C GLU A 193 4.12 12.04 38.83
N PRO A 194 3.99 11.48 37.59
CA PRO A 194 3.55 12.27 36.44
C PRO A 194 2.19 12.94 36.65
N LYS A 195 2.08 14.22 36.29
CA LYS A 195 0.83 14.99 36.37
C LYS A 195 -0.28 14.35 35.57
N TYR A 196 0.01 13.86 34.36
CA TYR A 196 -0.91 13.16 33.47
C TYR A 196 -0.38 11.77 33.09
N LEU A 197 -1.30 10.79 33.01
CA LEU A 197 -1.01 9.47 32.47
C LEU A 197 -1.96 9.17 31.29
N LYS A 198 -1.41 8.56 30.26
CA LYS A 198 -2.15 8.04 29.10
C LYS A 198 -2.47 6.56 29.32
N PRO A 199 -3.49 5.98 28.63
CA PRO A 199 -3.76 4.56 28.68
C PRO A 199 -2.51 3.75 28.38
N ASN A 200 -2.32 2.66 29.13
CA ASN A 200 -1.26 1.72 28.81
C ASN A 200 -1.66 0.92 27.55
N PRO A 201 -0.88 0.96 26.47
CA PRO A 201 -1.22 0.25 25.21
C PRO A 201 -1.37 -1.27 25.38
N LYS A 202 -0.73 -1.87 26.38
CA LYS A 202 -0.88 -3.31 26.67
C LYS A 202 -2.23 -3.64 27.32
N SER A 203 -2.79 -2.72 28.09
CA SER A 203 -4.08 -2.90 28.77
C SER A 203 -5.27 -2.44 27.91
N TYR A 204 -5.03 -1.48 27.05
CA TYR A 204 -6.04 -0.86 26.18
C TYR A 204 -5.55 -0.78 24.72
N PRO A 205 -5.26 -1.91 24.07
CA PRO A 205 -4.71 -1.92 22.70
C PRO A 205 -5.66 -1.34 21.67
N PHE A 206 -6.97 -1.35 21.95
CA PHE A 206 -8.04 -0.84 21.08
C PHE A 206 -8.27 0.67 21.19
N LEU A 207 -7.61 1.39 22.14
CA LEU A 207 -7.72 2.84 22.26
C LEU A 207 -6.60 3.55 21.49
N HIS A 208 -6.98 4.54 20.70
CA HIS A 208 -6.04 5.34 19.93
C HIS A 208 -6.02 6.78 20.43
N ASN A 209 -4.81 7.36 20.45
CA ASN A 209 -4.64 8.74 20.85
C ASN A 209 -5.44 9.69 19.95
N SER A 210 -6.41 10.36 20.51
CA SER A 210 -7.32 11.28 19.85
C SER A 210 -7.30 12.63 20.55
N PRO A 211 -7.55 13.77 19.88
CA PRO A 211 -7.72 15.04 20.57
C PRO A 211 -8.98 15.00 21.45
N TRP A 212 -8.92 15.65 22.60
CA TRP A 212 -10.10 15.85 23.42
C TRP A 212 -11.04 16.84 22.75
N GLY A 213 -12.34 16.64 22.88
CA GLY A 213 -13.38 17.60 22.44
C GLY A 213 -14.09 17.23 21.14
N LEU A 214 -13.89 16.04 20.55
CA LEU A 214 -14.61 15.64 19.31
C LEU A 214 -16.13 15.79 19.43
N HIS A 215 -16.74 15.45 20.58
CA HIS A 215 -18.18 15.62 20.85
C HIS A 215 -18.67 17.07 20.74
N SER A 216 -17.78 18.05 20.95
CA SER A 216 -18.11 19.47 20.84
C SER A 216 -18.28 19.93 19.38
N LEU A 217 -17.71 19.17 18.43
CA LEU A 217 -17.76 19.51 16.99
C LEU A 217 -19.14 19.29 16.36
N ALA A 218 -20.02 18.53 17.05
CA ALA A 218 -21.41 18.35 16.64
C ALA A 218 -22.25 19.62 16.69
N ARG A 219 -21.73 20.71 17.24
CA ARG A 219 -22.42 21.99 17.27
C ARG A 219 -22.31 22.71 15.93
N GLU A 220 -23.41 23.38 15.55
CA GLU A 220 -23.43 24.18 14.32
C GLU A 220 -22.73 25.54 14.57
N ARG A 221 -21.37 25.52 14.54
CA ARG A 221 -20.54 26.71 14.73
C ARG A 221 -19.53 26.86 13.58
N ASP A 222 -19.27 28.10 13.24
CA ASP A 222 -18.27 28.45 12.23
C ASP A 222 -16.84 28.47 12.81
N GLU A 223 -16.71 28.58 14.14
CA GLU A 223 -15.45 28.69 14.89
C GLU A 223 -15.04 27.37 15.52
N LEU A 224 -13.77 27.00 15.35
CA LEU A 224 -13.09 25.94 16.09
C LEU A 224 -12.00 26.54 16.97
N PHE A 225 -12.09 26.30 18.27
CA PHE A 225 -11.01 26.63 19.20
C PHE A 225 -10.02 25.48 19.32
N ILE A 226 -8.74 25.80 19.43
CA ILE A 226 -7.67 24.84 19.75
C ILE A 226 -6.96 25.35 21.00
N THR A 227 -6.91 24.54 22.05
CA THR A 227 -6.28 24.87 23.33
C THR A 227 -5.08 23.97 23.60
N GLU A 228 -4.26 24.33 24.59
CA GLU A 228 -3.16 23.51 25.04
C GLU A 228 -3.65 22.33 25.90
N GLY A 229 -4.46 22.64 26.88
CA GLY A 229 -4.92 21.70 27.92
C GLY A 229 -6.40 21.32 27.81
N GLN A 230 -6.72 20.18 28.42
CA GLN A 230 -8.10 19.69 28.48
C GLN A 230 -8.99 20.58 29.34
N PHE A 231 -8.46 21.21 30.41
CA PHE A 231 -9.26 22.08 31.28
C PHE A 231 -9.69 23.35 30.53
N ASP A 232 -8.81 23.97 29.75
CA ASP A 232 -9.15 25.12 28.92
C ASP A 232 -10.20 24.75 27.87
N ALA A 233 -10.04 23.56 27.26
CA ALA A 233 -11.05 23.02 26.37
C ALA A 233 -12.39 22.76 27.07
N MET A 234 -12.40 22.27 28.29
CA MET A 234 -13.63 22.06 29.07
C MET A 234 -14.38 23.38 29.35
N HIS A 235 -13.66 24.46 29.65
CA HIS A 235 -14.28 25.79 29.81
C HIS A 235 -14.95 26.27 28.52
N LEU A 236 -14.27 26.12 27.41
CA LEU A 236 -14.82 26.47 26.09
C LEU A 236 -16.01 25.58 25.71
N ASP A 237 -15.92 24.26 25.95
CA ASP A 237 -17.01 23.32 25.73
C ASP A 237 -18.21 23.62 26.64
N GLN A 238 -17.97 23.96 27.93
CA GLN A 238 -18.99 24.38 28.89
C GLN A 238 -19.69 25.67 28.44
N ALA A 239 -18.95 26.59 27.81
CA ALA A 239 -19.48 27.81 27.21
C ALA A 239 -20.13 27.58 25.82
N GLY A 240 -20.18 26.37 25.31
CA GLY A 240 -20.82 26.01 24.05
C GLY A 240 -19.99 26.21 22.80
N ALA A 241 -18.65 26.27 22.91
CA ALA A 241 -17.76 26.33 21.76
C ALA A 241 -17.52 24.93 21.14
N SER A 242 -17.17 24.90 19.86
CA SER A 242 -16.49 23.76 19.27
C SER A 242 -14.99 23.87 19.57
N VAL A 243 -14.41 22.86 20.22
CA VAL A 243 -13.05 22.93 20.73
C VAL A 243 -12.32 21.60 20.62
N LEU A 244 -11.02 21.66 20.39
CA LEU A 244 -10.10 20.52 20.40
C LEU A 244 -8.88 20.83 21.29
N ALA A 245 -8.51 19.87 22.16
CA ALA A 245 -7.25 19.89 22.87
C ALA A 245 -6.40 18.70 22.41
N PRO A 246 -5.26 18.92 21.74
CA PRO A 246 -4.31 17.87 21.40
C PRO A 246 -3.71 17.24 22.65
N ASN A 247 -3.36 15.95 22.59
CA ASN A 247 -2.76 15.24 23.71
C ASN A 247 -1.24 15.37 23.72
N GLY A 248 -0.73 16.42 24.38
CA GLY A 248 0.70 16.67 24.59
C GLY A 248 1.31 17.67 23.64
N GLY A 249 2.37 18.34 24.11
CA GLY A 249 3.01 19.47 23.46
C GLY A 249 3.97 19.12 22.33
N ASP A 250 4.17 17.82 21.99
CA ASP A 250 5.11 17.37 20.96
C ASP A 250 4.57 17.46 19.53
N PHE A 251 3.29 17.80 19.36
CA PHE A 251 2.61 17.93 18.07
C PHE A 251 2.65 16.65 17.20
N SER A 252 2.94 15.48 17.76
CA SER A 252 3.23 14.27 17.00
C SER A 252 2.01 13.39 16.76
N SER A 253 1.21 13.10 17.78
CA SER A 253 0.26 11.99 17.73
C SER A 253 -1.16 12.37 17.34
N SER A 254 -1.73 13.46 17.91
CA SER A 254 -3.13 13.88 17.63
C SER A 254 -3.25 15.07 16.65
N TRP A 255 -2.17 15.80 16.40
CA TRP A 255 -2.18 16.95 15.50
C TRP A 255 -2.59 16.65 14.05
N PRO A 256 -2.23 15.53 13.43
CA PRO A 256 -2.74 15.21 12.10
C PRO A 256 -4.28 15.19 12.05
N GLN A 257 -4.93 14.63 13.07
CA GLN A 257 -6.39 14.62 13.17
C GLN A 257 -6.96 16.02 13.45
N VAL A 258 -6.31 16.80 14.31
CA VAL A 258 -6.70 18.21 14.56
C VAL A 258 -6.66 19.03 13.28
N LEU A 259 -5.59 18.95 12.51
CA LEU A 259 -5.46 19.67 11.23
C LEU A 259 -6.50 19.22 10.20
N GLN A 260 -6.81 17.93 10.16
CA GLN A 260 -7.83 17.39 9.29
C GLN A 260 -9.21 17.95 9.65
N LEU A 261 -9.59 17.93 10.91
CA LEU A 261 -10.86 18.45 11.41
C LEU A 261 -10.98 19.98 11.26
N ALA A 262 -9.89 20.70 11.52
CA ALA A 262 -9.85 22.16 11.44
C ALA A 262 -10.19 22.70 10.04
N LYS A 263 -9.96 21.95 8.98
CA LYS A 263 -10.32 22.31 7.60
C LYS A 263 -11.84 22.48 7.37
N ASN A 264 -12.65 21.88 8.23
CA ASN A 264 -14.11 21.94 8.13
C ASN A 264 -14.71 23.24 8.69
N PHE A 265 -13.91 24.04 9.41
CA PHE A 265 -14.38 25.27 10.05
C PHE A 265 -13.98 26.51 9.23
N LYS A 266 -14.83 27.56 9.30
CA LYS A 266 -14.52 28.85 8.66
C LYS A 266 -13.43 29.60 9.39
N HIS A 267 -13.40 29.51 10.71
CA HIS A 267 -12.47 30.21 11.58
C HIS A 267 -11.84 29.26 12.59
N VAL A 268 -10.54 29.13 12.55
CA VAL A 268 -9.76 28.41 13.54
C VAL A 268 -9.14 29.42 14.49
N ILE A 269 -9.34 29.26 15.79
CA ILE A 269 -8.87 30.18 16.83
C ILE A 269 -7.95 29.42 17.77
N LEU A 270 -6.68 29.83 17.83
CA LEU A 270 -5.74 29.33 18.84
C LEU A 270 -5.97 30.09 20.16
N ALA A 271 -6.18 29.35 21.24
CA ALA A 271 -6.43 29.86 22.56
C ALA A 271 -5.57 29.12 23.60
N PHE A 272 -4.24 29.28 23.45
CA PHE A 272 -3.23 28.74 24.38
C PHE A 272 -2.92 29.71 25.51
N ASP A 273 -2.23 29.24 26.53
CA ASP A 273 -1.83 30.07 27.69
C ASP A 273 -1.02 31.29 27.28
N ASN A 274 -1.16 32.37 28.05
CA ASN A 274 -0.42 33.61 27.82
C ASN A 274 1.02 33.61 28.37
N ASP A 275 1.45 32.52 29.02
CA ASP A 275 2.81 32.40 29.50
C ASP A 275 3.81 32.09 28.36
N LYS A 276 5.11 31.98 28.71
CA LYS A 276 6.17 31.77 27.74
C LYS A 276 6.00 30.48 26.94
N ASP A 277 5.58 29.39 27.57
CA ASP A 277 5.42 28.08 26.96
C ASP A 277 4.19 28.04 26.07
N GLY A 278 3.06 28.57 26.51
CA GLY A 278 1.84 28.69 25.70
C GLY A 278 2.02 29.54 24.47
N GLN A 279 2.82 30.64 24.56
CA GLN A 279 3.20 31.42 23.38
C GLN A 279 4.08 30.65 22.41
N GLU A 280 4.98 29.79 22.90
CA GLU A 280 5.79 28.94 22.02
C GLU A 280 4.93 27.86 21.35
N PHE A 281 3.98 27.27 22.09
CA PHE A 281 3.00 26.35 21.51
C PHE A 281 2.09 27.02 20.48
N THR A 282 1.61 28.25 20.76
CA THR A 282 0.85 29.03 19.77
C THR A 282 1.65 29.22 18.48
N PHE A 283 2.94 29.52 18.59
CA PHE A 283 3.80 29.71 17.41
C PHE A 283 3.99 28.39 16.64
N LYS A 284 4.24 27.27 17.32
CA LYS A 284 4.35 25.94 16.69
C LYS A 284 3.04 25.52 16.02
N ALA A 285 1.90 25.71 16.70
CA ALA A 285 0.57 25.44 16.16
C ALA A 285 0.29 26.28 14.92
N GLY A 286 0.59 27.58 14.98
CA GLY A 286 0.47 28.49 13.83
C GLY A 286 1.29 28.03 12.63
N LYS A 287 2.53 27.60 12.82
CA LYS A 287 3.35 27.01 11.75
C LYS A 287 2.68 25.77 11.12
N LYS A 288 2.11 24.86 11.93
CA LYS A 288 1.39 23.68 11.44
C LYS A 288 0.14 24.08 10.62
N LEU A 289 -0.62 25.05 11.08
CA LEU A 289 -1.79 25.55 10.36
C LEU A 289 -1.40 26.23 9.03
N ILE A 290 -0.34 27.02 9.00
CA ILE A 290 0.22 27.60 7.77
C ILE A 290 0.62 26.49 6.79
N GLN A 291 1.37 25.50 7.23
CA GLN A 291 1.78 24.36 6.41
C GLN A 291 0.59 23.56 5.85
N ALA A 292 -0.49 23.42 6.66
CA ALA A 292 -1.73 22.79 6.25
C ALA A 292 -2.66 23.71 5.44
N ARG A 293 -2.27 24.97 5.21
CA ARG A 293 -3.05 26.02 4.52
C ARG A 293 -4.41 26.33 5.17
N ILE A 294 -4.43 26.32 6.50
CA ILE A 294 -5.58 26.63 7.31
C ILE A 294 -5.43 28.05 7.86
N PRO A 295 -6.25 29.02 7.43
CA PRO A 295 -6.26 30.36 8.03
C PRO A 295 -6.67 30.29 9.49
N PHE A 296 -6.01 31.06 10.35
CA PHE A 296 -6.28 31.03 11.78
C PHE A 296 -6.20 32.41 12.44
N LYS A 297 -6.82 32.50 13.60
CA LYS A 297 -6.76 33.63 14.51
C LYS A 297 -6.11 33.21 15.81
N CYS A 298 -5.62 34.18 16.61
CA CYS A 298 -5.22 33.95 17.97
C CYS A 298 -6.20 34.69 18.90
N ALA A 299 -6.68 34.00 19.91
CA ALA A 299 -7.50 34.61 20.96
C ALA A 299 -6.67 35.67 21.70
N ASN A 300 -7.32 36.77 22.05
CA ASN A 300 -6.71 37.80 22.88
C ASN A 300 -7.58 37.99 24.12
N PHE A 301 -7.08 37.61 25.27
CA PHE A 301 -7.78 37.63 26.53
C PHE A 301 -6.88 38.08 27.66
N LEU A 302 -7.50 38.61 28.74
CA LEU A 302 -6.82 38.95 29.98
C LEU A 302 -6.78 37.73 30.90
N GLY A 303 -5.67 37.52 31.57
CA GLY A 303 -5.43 36.39 32.42
C GLY A 303 -4.33 35.46 31.90
N LYS A 304 -3.95 34.48 32.70
CA LYS A 304 -2.91 33.51 32.33
C LYS A 304 -3.40 32.51 31.31
N ASP A 305 -4.60 31.97 31.51
CA ASP A 305 -5.21 30.89 30.76
C ASP A 305 -6.71 31.14 30.50
N ILE A 306 -7.34 30.29 29.72
CA ILE A 306 -8.78 30.37 29.38
C ILE A 306 -9.65 30.18 30.64
N ALA A 307 -9.20 29.36 31.60
CA ALA A 307 -9.91 29.15 32.86
C ALA A 307 -10.03 30.46 33.63
N GLU A 308 -8.93 31.16 33.80
CA GLU A 308 -8.90 32.47 34.50
C GLU A 308 -9.75 33.54 33.77
N PHE A 309 -9.71 33.54 32.44
CA PHE A 309 -10.57 34.43 31.65
C PHE A 309 -12.05 34.25 31.95
N PHE A 310 -12.56 32.99 31.94
CA PHE A 310 -13.96 32.72 32.28
C PHE A 310 -14.30 32.96 33.76
N GLN A 311 -13.38 32.68 34.68
CA GLN A 311 -13.55 32.98 36.10
C GLN A 311 -13.69 34.52 36.35
N ASN A 312 -13.06 35.31 35.53
CA ASN A 312 -13.16 36.77 35.55
C ASN A 312 -14.34 37.32 34.72
N ASN A 313 -15.42 36.54 34.57
CA ASN A 313 -16.63 36.86 33.83
C ASN A 313 -16.41 37.08 32.29
N GLY A 314 -15.43 36.46 31.69
CA GLY A 314 -15.25 36.45 30.26
C GLY A 314 -16.38 35.66 29.60
N SER A 315 -16.73 36.01 28.39
CA SER A 315 -17.75 35.33 27.58
C SER A 315 -17.16 34.79 26.28
N LEU A 316 -17.79 33.71 25.73
CA LEU A 316 -17.38 33.13 24.45
C LEU A 316 -17.42 34.15 23.30
N ASP A 317 -18.48 34.97 23.24
CA ASP A 317 -18.60 36.01 22.24
C ASP A 317 -17.54 37.09 22.35
N ALA A 318 -17.13 37.46 23.56
CA ALA A 318 -16.02 38.40 23.79
C ALA A 318 -14.71 37.79 23.28
N LEU A 319 -14.47 36.51 23.54
CA LEU A 319 -13.28 35.81 23.08
C LEU A 319 -13.22 35.71 21.55
N VAL A 320 -14.33 35.37 20.89
CA VAL A 320 -14.42 35.36 19.43
C VAL A 320 -14.16 36.74 18.83
N LYS A 321 -14.77 37.79 19.39
CA LYS A 321 -14.59 39.17 18.92
C LYS A 321 -13.17 39.68 19.11
N SER A 322 -12.50 39.28 20.19
CA SER A 322 -11.12 39.66 20.49
C SER A 322 -10.07 38.97 19.61
N ALA A 323 -10.43 37.84 18.98
CA ALA A 323 -9.50 37.04 18.20
C ALA A 323 -8.94 37.77 17.00
N GLY A 324 -7.66 38.10 17.04
CA GLY A 324 -6.92 38.79 16.00
C GLY A 324 -6.33 37.85 14.96
N SER A 325 -5.85 38.39 13.85
CA SER A 325 -5.13 37.64 12.82
C SER A 325 -3.94 36.88 13.40
N GLY A 326 -3.92 35.57 13.18
CA GLY A 326 -2.81 34.71 13.60
C GLY A 326 -1.50 35.08 12.90
N TYR A 327 -1.60 35.55 11.67
CA TYR A 327 -0.41 36.02 10.91
C TYR A 327 0.21 37.28 11.54
N CYS A 328 -0.63 38.24 11.97
CA CYS A 328 -0.15 39.43 12.67
C CYS A 328 0.49 39.05 14.01
N TRP A 329 -0.11 38.07 14.74
CA TRP A 329 0.46 37.55 15.96
C TRP A 329 1.83 36.89 15.71
N MET A 330 1.94 36.09 14.69
CA MET A 330 3.19 35.44 14.28
C MET A 330 4.27 36.47 13.91
N ALA A 331 3.90 37.49 13.16
CA ALA A 331 4.84 38.56 12.79
C ALA A 331 5.42 39.29 14.02
N ARG A 332 4.58 39.64 14.98
CA ARG A 332 5.05 40.18 16.28
C ARG A 332 6.01 39.22 16.98
N ARG A 333 5.71 37.94 16.96
CA ARG A 333 6.52 36.94 17.67
C ARG A 333 7.92 36.81 17.06
N PHE A 334 8.07 37.01 15.73
CA PHE A 334 9.37 37.07 15.08
C PHE A 334 10.26 38.15 15.68
N THR A 335 9.71 39.33 15.96
CA THR A 335 10.48 40.41 16.54
C THR A 335 10.78 40.18 18.03
N GLN A 336 9.82 39.69 18.80
CA GLN A 336 9.96 39.45 20.25
C GLN A 336 10.97 38.34 20.60
N ARG A 337 11.16 37.31 19.77
CA ARG A 337 12.13 36.24 20.04
C ARG A 337 13.55 36.71 20.22
N TYR A 338 13.90 37.83 19.62
CA TYR A 338 15.24 38.44 19.68
C TYR A 338 15.40 39.42 20.83
N SER A 339 14.31 39.75 21.53
CA SER A 339 14.32 40.66 22.69
C SER A 339 14.63 39.95 24.01
N GLN A 340 14.67 38.62 24.07
CA GLN A 340 14.61 37.83 25.33
C GLN A 340 15.94 37.39 25.93
N ASN A 341 17.09 37.78 25.37
CA ASN A 341 18.39 37.45 25.98
C ASN A 341 18.85 38.50 27.01
N GLY A 342 17.97 38.86 27.98
CA GLY A 342 18.38 39.58 29.17
C GLY A 342 18.74 41.05 29.04
N GLY A 343 18.58 41.62 27.87
CA GLY A 343 18.76 43.06 27.58
C GLY A 343 17.56 43.59 26.79
N ASN A 344 17.13 44.81 27.07
CA ASN A 344 16.13 45.54 26.29
C ASN A 344 16.62 45.76 24.85
N ILE A 345 16.58 44.72 24.03
CA ILE A 345 16.80 44.87 22.58
C ILE A 345 15.55 45.53 22.04
N SER A 346 15.55 46.84 22.00
CA SER A 346 14.39 47.62 21.59
C SER A 346 14.36 47.82 20.05
N CYS A 347 15.44 47.46 19.33
CA CYS A 347 15.45 47.68 17.90
C CYS A 347 16.31 46.65 17.13
N PHE A 348 16.05 46.53 15.84
CA PHE A 348 16.79 45.69 14.89
C PHE A 348 18.31 45.98 14.89
N ASN A 349 18.69 47.21 15.17
CA ASN A 349 20.09 47.63 15.11
C ASN A 349 20.95 47.03 16.22
N ASP A 350 20.36 46.59 17.31
CA ASP A 350 21.05 45.94 18.44
C ASP A 350 21.48 44.50 18.17
N LEU A 351 20.96 43.89 17.11
CA LEU A 351 21.32 42.52 16.68
C LEU A 351 22.67 42.53 15.96
N ASN A 352 23.44 41.45 16.14
CA ASN A 352 24.62 41.23 15.29
C ASN A 352 24.21 40.90 13.85
N ILE A 353 25.17 40.99 12.94
CA ILE A 353 24.93 40.81 11.47
C ILE A 353 24.30 39.44 11.15
N ALA A 354 24.77 38.36 11.81
CA ALA A 354 24.24 37.02 11.57
C ALA A 354 22.79 36.88 12.04
N GLN A 355 22.47 37.44 13.23
CA GLN A 355 21.10 37.47 13.75
C GLN A 355 20.16 38.30 12.87
N LYS A 356 20.63 39.46 12.37
CA LYS A 356 19.87 40.30 11.41
C LYS A 356 19.53 39.54 10.14
N ASN A 357 20.51 38.89 9.55
CA ASN A 357 20.32 38.15 8.30
C ASN A 357 19.37 36.95 8.50
N GLN A 358 19.52 36.20 9.59
CA GLN A 358 18.64 35.09 9.89
C GLN A 358 17.20 35.55 10.14
N LEU A 359 17.00 36.58 10.94
CA LEU A 359 15.67 37.11 11.25
C LEU A 359 14.98 37.67 9.97
N MET A 360 15.72 38.36 9.13
CA MET A 360 15.20 38.85 7.84
C MET A 360 14.83 37.72 6.90
N ALA A 361 15.64 36.65 6.84
CA ALA A 361 15.34 35.47 6.05
C ALA A 361 14.08 34.77 6.58
N ASP A 362 14.01 34.47 7.88
CA ASP A 362 12.85 33.79 8.50
C ASP A 362 11.55 34.59 8.30
N PHE A 363 11.61 35.95 8.41
CA PHE A 363 10.44 36.80 8.21
C PHE A 363 10.03 36.88 6.73
N ARG A 364 10.98 36.94 5.83
CA ARG A 364 10.71 36.87 4.38
C ARG A 364 10.03 35.58 4.00
N ASP A 365 10.56 34.44 4.46
CA ASP A 365 10.00 33.11 4.18
C ASP A 365 8.58 32.97 4.76
N PHE A 366 8.35 33.46 5.97
CA PHE A 366 7.01 33.56 6.54
C PHE A 366 6.06 34.40 5.66
N LEU A 367 6.45 35.55 5.17
CA LEU A 367 5.60 36.37 4.29
C LEU A 367 5.27 35.67 2.98
N PHE A 368 6.22 34.94 2.40
CA PHE A 368 5.98 34.15 1.19
C PHE A 368 5.09 32.95 1.45
N GLU A 369 5.19 32.28 2.61
CA GLU A 369 4.31 31.19 2.97
C GLU A 369 2.85 31.60 3.12
N ILE A 370 2.59 32.75 3.71
CA ILE A 370 1.23 33.25 3.95
C ILE A 370 0.62 34.03 2.79
N ALA A 371 1.43 34.62 1.93
CA ALA A 371 0.96 35.46 0.83
C ALA A 371 -0.09 34.83 -0.09
N PRO A 372 -0.02 33.51 -0.40
CA PRO A 372 -1.07 32.83 -1.16
C PRO A 372 -2.41 32.71 -0.43
N MET A 373 -2.42 32.83 0.91
CA MET A 373 -3.60 32.66 1.77
C MET A 373 -4.18 33.99 2.25
N SER A 374 -3.45 35.09 2.06
CA SER A 374 -3.77 36.42 2.58
C SER A 374 -4.15 37.36 1.43
N ASP A 375 -4.97 38.36 1.73
CA ASP A 375 -5.20 39.45 0.82
C ASP A 375 -4.15 40.61 1.01
N ALA A 376 -4.22 41.61 0.16
CA ALA A 376 -3.29 42.71 0.24
C ALA A 376 -3.40 43.49 1.58
N SER A 377 -4.61 43.58 2.15
CA SER A 377 -4.87 44.26 3.42
C SER A 377 -4.25 43.48 4.60
N ASP A 378 -4.27 42.13 4.57
CA ASP A 378 -3.63 41.32 5.59
C ASP A 378 -2.11 41.46 5.56
N ILE A 379 -1.49 41.44 4.37
CA ILE A 379 -0.05 41.67 4.22
C ILE A 379 0.33 43.06 4.69
N GLU A 380 -0.50 44.08 4.44
CA GLU A 380 -0.25 45.46 4.93
C GLU A 380 -0.29 45.52 6.44
N LYS A 381 -1.29 44.89 7.08
CA LYS A 381 -1.38 44.84 8.55
C LYS A 381 -0.17 44.14 9.16
N ILE A 382 0.30 43.05 8.57
CA ILE A 382 1.48 42.29 9.02
C ILE A 382 2.73 43.19 8.93
N VAL A 383 2.95 43.84 7.80
CA VAL A 383 4.08 44.72 7.60
C VAL A 383 4.03 45.92 8.57
N TYR A 384 2.85 46.51 8.82
CA TYR A 384 2.65 47.54 9.82
C TYR A 384 3.03 47.12 11.23
N GLN A 385 2.69 45.90 11.63
CA GLN A 385 3.02 45.35 12.97
C GLN A 385 4.52 45.24 13.26
N VAL A 386 5.35 45.21 12.23
CA VAL A 386 6.81 45.05 12.36
C VAL A 386 7.60 46.25 11.81
N SER A 387 6.91 47.33 11.40
CA SER A 387 7.54 48.50 10.74
C SER A 387 8.52 49.25 11.65
N ASP A 388 8.32 49.18 12.95
CA ASP A 388 9.23 49.84 13.91
C ASP A 388 10.49 48.99 14.18
N PHE A 389 10.48 47.71 13.79
CA PHE A 389 11.57 46.80 14.05
C PHE A 389 12.47 46.55 12.84
N PHE A 390 11.90 46.36 11.64
CA PHE A 390 12.66 46.14 10.41
C PHE A 390 12.90 47.40 9.59
N PRO A 391 14.00 47.46 8.79
CA PRO A 391 14.25 48.60 7.89
C PRO A 391 13.11 48.80 6.89
N LEU A 392 12.54 50.03 6.83
CA LEU A 392 11.36 50.34 6.00
C LEU A 392 11.54 50.05 4.50
N ASP A 393 12.71 50.29 3.95
CA ASP A 393 12.98 50.05 2.53
C ASP A 393 13.04 48.55 2.21
N TRP A 394 13.60 47.78 3.13
CA TRP A 394 13.58 46.31 3.02
C TRP A 394 12.16 45.76 3.14
N LEU A 395 11.35 46.23 4.10
CA LEU A 395 9.94 45.84 4.25
C LEU A 395 9.12 46.18 2.99
N LYS A 396 9.30 47.37 2.40
CA LYS A 396 8.61 47.76 1.16
C LYS A 396 8.97 46.82 0.00
N THR A 397 10.24 46.49 -0.15
CA THR A 397 10.72 45.58 -1.20
C THR A 397 10.20 44.16 -0.99
N THR A 398 10.30 43.65 0.23
CA THR A 398 9.81 42.30 0.61
C THR A 398 8.30 42.22 0.47
N LYS A 399 7.54 43.26 0.91
CA LYS A 399 6.09 43.34 0.70
C LYS A 399 5.74 43.26 -0.78
N LYS A 400 6.38 44.05 -1.62
CA LYS A 400 6.14 44.08 -3.07
C LYS A 400 6.41 42.72 -3.70
N ALA A 401 7.50 42.07 -3.30
CA ALA A 401 7.82 40.71 -3.73
C ALA A 401 6.78 39.67 -3.25
N ALA A 402 6.39 39.69 -1.98
CA ALA A 402 5.37 38.79 -1.42
C ALA A 402 4.00 39.00 -2.07
N MET A 403 3.61 40.26 -2.35
CA MET A 403 2.33 40.56 -3.02
C MET A 403 2.34 40.15 -4.49
N LYS A 404 3.47 40.27 -5.19
CA LYS A 404 3.66 39.74 -6.54
C LYS A 404 3.59 38.21 -6.52
N GLY A 405 3.96 37.60 -5.43
CA GLY A 405 4.13 36.18 -5.24
C GLY A 405 5.48 35.69 -5.73
N PRO A 406 5.84 34.45 -5.39
CA PRO A 406 7.01 33.79 -5.90
C PRO A 406 7.01 33.77 -7.42
N ASP A 407 8.19 33.82 -8.03
CA ASP A 407 8.32 33.56 -9.47
C ASP A 407 8.09 32.08 -9.78
N GLU A 408 8.01 31.76 -11.07
CA GLU A 408 7.72 30.38 -11.49
C GLU A 408 8.79 29.40 -11.01
N MET A 409 10.05 29.85 -10.93
CA MET A 409 11.18 29.01 -10.51
C MET A 409 11.13 28.68 -9.01
N GLU A 410 10.77 29.65 -8.19
CA GLU A 410 10.59 29.46 -6.76
C GLU A 410 9.45 28.46 -6.45
N TYR A 411 8.38 28.46 -7.25
CA TYR A 411 7.35 27.42 -7.15
C TYR A 411 7.86 26.04 -7.56
N VAL A 412 8.73 25.96 -8.56
CA VAL A 412 9.38 24.69 -8.95
C VAL A 412 10.21 24.15 -7.80
N GLU A 413 11.01 24.97 -7.14
CA GLU A 413 11.82 24.56 -5.98
C GLU A 413 10.94 24.02 -4.85
N ARG A 414 9.84 24.69 -4.52
CA ARG A 414 8.86 24.21 -3.53
C ARG A 414 8.19 22.89 -3.90
N VAL A 415 7.98 22.63 -5.20
CA VAL A 415 7.48 21.31 -5.66
C VAL A 415 8.53 20.25 -5.41
N LEU A 416 9.79 20.52 -5.76
CA LEU A 416 10.89 19.54 -5.68
C LEU A 416 11.36 19.28 -4.24
N GLU A 417 11.23 20.23 -3.33
CA GLU A 417 11.47 20.05 -1.90
C GLU A 417 10.47 19.08 -1.26
N ARG A 418 9.22 19.09 -1.74
CA ARG A 418 8.15 18.25 -1.17
C ARG A 418 8.00 16.88 -1.83
N TYR A 419 8.40 16.81 -3.09
CA TYR A 419 8.17 15.62 -3.92
C TYR A 419 9.44 15.26 -4.68
N ASN A 420 9.86 14.02 -4.56
CA ASN A 420 10.90 13.47 -5.42
C ASN A 420 10.26 13.10 -6.77
N ILE A 421 10.41 13.96 -7.75
CA ILE A 421 9.79 13.82 -9.08
C ILE A 421 10.88 13.62 -10.13
N LYS A 422 10.60 12.73 -11.07
CA LYS A 422 11.38 12.53 -12.29
C LYS A 422 10.45 12.62 -13.50
N TYR A 423 10.99 13.04 -14.63
CA TYR A 423 10.23 13.15 -15.87
C TYR A 423 11.01 12.57 -17.05
N ASP A 424 10.31 11.91 -17.95
CA ASP A 424 10.82 11.46 -19.24
C ASP A 424 9.80 11.76 -20.34
N ASP A 425 10.29 12.25 -21.49
CA ASP A 425 9.45 12.71 -22.59
C ASP A 425 8.56 11.61 -23.21
N ARG A 426 8.96 10.32 -23.12
CA ARG A 426 8.25 9.18 -23.69
C ARG A 426 7.20 8.62 -22.75
N THR A 427 7.48 8.63 -21.43
CA THR A 427 6.67 7.92 -20.44
C THR A 427 5.98 8.86 -19.45
N GLY A 428 6.37 10.13 -19.35
CA GLY A 428 5.75 11.12 -18.49
C GLY A 428 6.40 11.26 -17.11
N PHE A 429 5.61 11.64 -16.13
CA PHE A 429 6.06 11.92 -14.76
C PHE A 429 6.05 10.69 -13.88
N TYR A 430 7.05 10.60 -13.01
CA TYR A 430 7.13 9.65 -11.91
C TYR A 430 7.37 10.37 -10.61
N ILE A 431 6.71 9.92 -9.56
CA ILE A 431 6.89 10.39 -8.20
C ILE A 431 7.32 9.24 -7.31
N TYR A 432 8.35 9.46 -6.51
CA TYR A 432 8.76 8.49 -5.50
C TYR A 432 7.88 8.65 -4.26
N ASP A 433 7.14 7.60 -3.91
CA ASP A 433 6.19 7.65 -2.82
C ASP A 433 6.82 7.26 -1.47
N LYS A 434 6.09 7.51 -0.37
CA LYS A 434 6.53 7.14 0.98
C LYS A 434 6.61 5.63 1.20
N LYS A 435 6.04 4.83 0.29
CA LYS A 435 6.11 3.36 0.34
C LYS A 435 7.39 2.82 -0.29
N GLY A 436 8.21 3.67 -0.87
CA GLY A 436 9.48 3.27 -1.44
C GLY A 436 9.42 2.80 -2.89
N VAL A 437 8.45 3.27 -3.67
CA VAL A 437 8.32 2.95 -5.10
C VAL A 437 8.11 4.19 -5.96
N TRP A 438 8.55 4.12 -7.21
CA TRP A 438 8.26 5.11 -8.22
C TRP A 438 6.88 4.87 -8.82
N LYS A 439 5.98 5.83 -8.65
CA LYS A 439 4.63 5.80 -9.19
C LYS A 439 4.55 6.72 -10.41
N HIS A 440 4.08 6.20 -11.52
CA HIS A 440 3.75 7.03 -12.67
C HIS A 440 2.55 7.91 -12.33
N ILE A 441 2.63 9.18 -12.66
CA ILE A 441 1.54 10.13 -12.50
C ILE A 441 1.22 10.82 -13.82
N THR A 442 -0.04 11.14 -14.02
CA THR A 442 -0.53 11.82 -15.22
C THR A 442 -0.17 13.31 -15.19
N LYS A 443 -0.26 13.96 -16.35
CA LYS A 443 -0.11 15.42 -16.44
C LYS A 443 -1.15 16.15 -15.59
N ASN A 444 -2.34 15.58 -15.39
CA ASN A 444 -3.36 16.20 -14.55
C ASN A 444 -2.99 16.10 -13.05
N GLU A 445 -2.38 15.00 -12.62
CA GLU A 445 -1.94 14.85 -11.24
C GLU A 445 -0.80 15.80 -10.90
N ILE A 446 0.21 15.98 -11.79
CA ILE A 446 1.24 16.99 -11.57
C ILE A 446 0.68 18.40 -11.60
N ASN A 447 -0.25 18.72 -12.47
CA ASN A 447 -0.94 20.02 -12.47
C ASN A 447 -1.68 20.25 -11.15
N GLN A 448 -2.32 19.21 -10.57
CA GLN A 448 -2.96 19.31 -9.26
C GLN A 448 -1.95 19.59 -8.14
N ILE A 449 -0.78 18.95 -8.16
CA ILE A 449 0.32 19.24 -7.24
C ILE A 449 0.74 20.70 -7.36
N VAL A 450 0.95 21.19 -8.59
CA VAL A 450 1.35 22.57 -8.86
C VAL A 450 0.27 23.55 -8.39
N VAL A 451 -1.01 23.30 -8.67
CA VAL A 451 -2.13 24.13 -8.20
C VAL A 451 -2.15 24.19 -6.67
N ASN A 452 -1.93 23.05 -5.99
CA ASN A 452 -1.89 23.00 -4.53
C ASN A 452 -0.71 23.77 -3.95
N ILE A 453 0.42 23.84 -4.65
CA ILE A 453 1.61 24.60 -4.24
C ILE A 453 1.42 26.11 -4.49
N ILE A 454 0.88 26.51 -5.64
CA ILE A 454 0.63 27.92 -5.96
C ILE A 454 -0.52 28.50 -5.12
N GLY A 455 -1.57 27.71 -4.85
CA GLY A 455 -2.72 28.15 -4.06
C GLY A 455 -3.68 29.06 -4.81
N ARG A 456 -4.38 29.97 -4.09
CA ARG A 456 -5.48 30.81 -4.61
C ARG A 456 -5.09 31.73 -5.78
N LYS A 457 -3.82 32.10 -5.90
CA LYS A 457 -3.31 32.95 -7.00
C LYS A 457 -2.91 32.14 -8.24
N CYS A 458 -3.29 30.87 -8.34
CA CYS A 458 -3.01 30.03 -9.48
C CYS A 458 -3.88 30.43 -10.68
N THR A 459 -3.23 30.76 -11.77
CA THR A 459 -3.85 30.93 -13.09
C THR A 459 -3.45 29.76 -14.00
N ALA A 460 -4.24 29.49 -15.03
CA ALA A 460 -3.94 28.44 -16.01
C ALA A 460 -2.55 28.65 -16.65
N GLN A 461 -2.19 29.90 -16.95
CA GLN A 461 -0.90 30.26 -17.52
C GLN A 461 0.25 29.98 -16.55
N LYS A 462 0.10 30.35 -15.26
CA LYS A 462 1.13 30.13 -14.23
C LYS A 462 1.31 28.66 -13.92
N MET A 463 0.20 27.92 -13.84
CA MET A 463 0.23 26.46 -13.68
C MET A 463 1.01 25.80 -14.83
N ALA A 464 0.70 26.16 -16.08
CA ALA A 464 1.35 25.60 -17.25
C ALA A 464 2.84 25.95 -17.32
N ALA A 465 3.22 27.17 -16.94
CA ALA A 465 4.61 27.60 -16.90
C ALA A 465 5.42 26.83 -15.84
N VAL A 466 4.90 26.75 -14.61
CA VAL A 466 5.55 25.97 -13.53
C VAL A 466 5.65 24.48 -13.89
N THR A 467 4.59 23.88 -14.44
CA THR A 467 4.63 22.47 -14.87
C THR A 467 5.70 22.22 -15.93
N LYS A 468 5.86 23.12 -16.92
CA LYS A 468 6.93 23.01 -17.93
C LYS A 468 8.33 23.12 -17.33
N LEU A 469 8.51 24.00 -16.35
CA LEU A 469 9.79 24.14 -15.66
C LEU A 469 10.10 22.92 -14.78
N VAL A 470 9.08 22.34 -14.12
CA VAL A 470 9.22 21.06 -13.40
C VAL A 470 9.63 19.95 -14.37
N MET A 471 9.00 19.85 -15.56
CA MET A 471 9.41 18.89 -16.59
C MET A 471 10.90 19.04 -16.93
N ALA A 472 11.34 20.26 -17.24
CA ALA A 472 12.72 20.54 -17.62
C ALA A 472 13.73 20.23 -16.50
N LYS A 473 13.40 20.57 -15.24
CA LYS A 473 14.28 20.30 -14.08
C LYS A 473 14.33 18.85 -13.66
N CYS A 474 13.23 18.11 -13.90
CA CYS A 474 13.10 16.71 -13.46
C CYS A 474 13.47 15.71 -14.55
N GLN A 475 13.93 16.16 -15.71
CA GLN A 475 14.30 15.28 -16.81
C GLN A 475 15.40 14.31 -16.37
N ALA A 476 15.15 13.02 -16.53
CA ALA A 476 15.99 11.95 -16.03
C ALA A 476 15.96 10.72 -16.95
N GLU A 477 16.84 10.70 -17.94
CA GLU A 477 17.05 9.52 -18.78
C GLU A 477 17.42 8.27 -17.98
N GLU A 478 18.13 8.46 -16.86
CA GLU A 478 18.59 7.40 -15.97
C GLU A 478 17.43 6.61 -15.33
N LEU A 479 16.31 7.27 -15.01
CA LEU A 479 15.14 6.62 -14.42
C LEU A 479 14.60 5.54 -15.36
N ILE A 480 14.35 5.87 -16.61
CA ILE A 480 13.73 4.95 -17.58
C ILE A 480 14.70 3.86 -17.99
N THR A 481 15.98 4.22 -18.09
CA THR A 481 17.01 3.23 -18.37
C THR A 481 17.07 2.16 -17.28
N ASN A 482 16.76 2.50 -16.03
CA ASN A 482 16.92 1.60 -14.87
C ASN A 482 15.61 1.13 -14.22
N LEU A 483 14.42 1.68 -14.60
CA LEU A 483 13.15 1.24 -14.04
C LEU A 483 12.97 -0.28 -14.11
N ASP A 484 12.79 -0.89 -12.93
CA ASP A 484 12.62 -2.33 -12.72
C ASP A 484 13.73 -3.20 -13.35
N LYS A 485 14.94 -2.62 -13.58
CA LYS A 485 16.08 -3.31 -14.20
C LYS A 485 17.14 -3.77 -13.23
N LEU A 486 17.21 -3.17 -12.07
CA LEU A 486 18.14 -3.59 -11.05
C LEU A 486 17.73 -4.94 -10.46
N PRO A 487 18.70 -5.73 -9.98
CA PRO A 487 18.43 -7.01 -9.34
C PRO A 487 17.90 -6.80 -7.91
N VAL A 488 16.70 -6.27 -7.80
CA VAL A 488 16.06 -5.93 -6.52
C VAL A 488 14.62 -6.39 -6.49
N PHE A 489 14.10 -6.70 -5.29
CA PHE A 489 12.70 -7.03 -5.05
C PHE A 489 12.18 -6.24 -3.85
N SER A 490 11.19 -5.39 -4.07
CA SER A 490 10.65 -4.50 -3.06
C SER A 490 9.47 -5.14 -2.31
N LEU A 491 9.51 -5.04 -0.99
CA LEU A 491 8.47 -5.47 -0.05
C LEU A 491 8.01 -4.26 0.77
N GLN A 492 6.97 -4.39 1.57
CA GLN A 492 6.44 -3.23 2.33
C GLN A 492 7.43 -2.63 3.33
N ASN A 493 8.34 -3.42 3.87
CA ASN A 493 9.26 -3.00 4.94
C ASN A 493 10.73 -2.98 4.52
N THR A 494 11.08 -3.35 3.29
CA THR A 494 12.48 -3.43 2.86
C THR A 494 12.59 -3.70 1.36
N THR A 495 13.74 -3.43 0.77
CA THR A 495 14.13 -3.89 -0.56
C THR A 495 15.21 -4.95 -0.44
N LEU A 496 15.00 -6.10 -1.09
CA LEU A 496 16.01 -7.15 -1.23
C LEU A 496 16.87 -6.86 -2.46
N HIS A 497 18.18 -6.83 -2.29
CA HIS A 497 19.18 -6.66 -3.34
C HIS A 497 19.87 -7.99 -3.60
N PHE A 498 19.92 -8.41 -4.85
CA PHE A 498 20.52 -9.69 -5.24
C PHE A 498 21.89 -9.47 -5.89
N ASP A 499 22.92 -10.08 -5.32
CA ASP A 499 24.22 -10.25 -5.99
C ASP A 499 24.23 -11.64 -6.65
N TYR A 500 23.97 -11.68 -7.95
CA TYR A 500 23.83 -12.94 -8.68
C TYR A 500 25.14 -13.71 -8.86
N GLU A 501 26.28 -13.03 -8.75
CA GLU A 501 27.59 -13.69 -8.88
C GLU A 501 27.99 -14.38 -7.58
N LYS A 502 27.76 -13.72 -6.46
CA LYS A 502 28.07 -14.25 -5.14
C LYS A 502 26.92 -15.06 -4.54
N GLY A 503 25.72 -15.01 -5.11
CA GLY A 503 24.54 -15.64 -4.53
C GLY A 503 24.09 -15.00 -3.21
N ILE A 504 24.44 -13.73 -2.99
CA ILE A 504 24.13 -12.98 -1.77
C ILE A 504 22.82 -12.24 -1.96
N ILE A 505 22.02 -12.21 -0.88
CA ILE A 505 20.76 -11.45 -0.79
C ILE A 505 20.92 -10.48 0.37
N ASP A 506 21.07 -9.19 0.05
CA ASP A 506 21.16 -8.12 1.03
C ASP A 506 19.81 -7.48 1.28
N ARG A 507 19.51 -7.21 2.53
CA ARG A 507 18.34 -6.44 2.93
C ARG A 507 18.72 -4.98 3.15
N LYS A 508 18.02 -4.04 2.48
CA LYS A 508 18.25 -2.60 2.60
C LYS A 508 16.94 -1.84 2.77
N ASP A 509 17.03 -0.64 3.33
CA ASP A 509 15.93 0.30 3.32
C ASP A 509 15.58 0.74 1.90
N HIS A 510 14.34 1.14 1.68
CA HIS A 510 13.90 1.62 0.36
C HIS A 510 14.70 2.85 -0.08
N SER A 511 15.10 2.85 -1.33
CA SER A 511 15.84 3.95 -1.95
C SER A 511 15.23 4.36 -3.29
N PRO A 512 15.16 5.67 -3.61
CA PRO A 512 14.80 6.12 -4.96
C PRO A 512 15.73 5.54 -6.04
N ASN A 513 16.96 5.19 -5.68
CA ASN A 513 17.95 4.61 -6.59
C ASN A 513 17.74 3.11 -6.85
N ASP A 514 16.76 2.48 -6.19
CA ASP A 514 16.34 1.12 -6.52
C ASP A 514 15.52 1.07 -7.80
N PHE A 515 14.99 2.20 -8.26
CA PHE A 515 14.20 2.37 -9.49
C PHE A 515 13.03 1.39 -9.61
N VAL A 516 12.44 0.98 -8.50
CA VAL A 516 11.31 0.03 -8.50
C VAL A 516 9.97 0.74 -8.65
N THR A 517 9.09 0.18 -9.48
CA THR A 517 7.70 0.64 -9.63
C THR A 517 6.71 -0.28 -8.94
N MET A 518 7.16 -1.45 -8.48
CA MET A 518 6.32 -2.50 -7.95
C MET A 518 6.80 -2.92 -6.56
N GLN A 519 5.84 -3.23 -5.70
CA GLN A 519 6.10 -3.69 -4.34
C GLN A 519 5.15 -4.83 -3.99
N ALA A 520 5.69 -5.91 -3.43
CA ALA A 520 4.89 -6.98 -2.87
C ALA A 520 4.13 -6.49 -1.62
N LYS A 521 2.87 -6.91 -1.47
CA LYS A 521 1.93 -6.37 -0.46
C LYS A 521 2.06 -7.03 0.92
N TYR A 522 3.24 -7.53 1.27
CA TYR A 522 3.54 -8.15 2.57
C TYR A 522 4.95 -7.78 3.04
N HIS A 523 5.23 -8.06 4.30
CA HIS A 523 6.52 -7.78 4.94
C HIS A 523 7.50 -8.95 4.75
N PHE A 524 8.76 -8.64 4.62
CA PHE A 524 9.83 -9.62 4.82
C PHE A 524 9.95 -9.93 6.32
N ILE A 525 9.81 -11.21 6.68
CA ILE A 525 9.98 -11.72 8.04
C ILE A 525 11.06 -12.80 7.99
N GLN A 526 12.20 -12.51 8.57
CA GLN A 526 13.33 -13.44 8.57
C GLN A 526 12.97 -14.73 9.33
N GLY A 527 13.21 -15.88 8.69
CA GLY A 527 12.94 -17.18 9.29
C GLY A 527 11.47 -17.61 9.31
N ALA A 528 10.54 -16.80 8.81
CA ALA A 528 9.14 -17.21 8.64
C ALA A 528 9.06 -18.48 7.79
N LYS A 529 8.14 -19.38 8.16
CA LYS A 529 7.88 -20.65 7.49
C LYS A 529 6.41 -20.71 7.08
N SER A 530 6.16 -21.08 5.84
CA SER A 530 4.80 -21.33 5.37
C SER A 530 4.41 -22.77 5.68
N LYS A 531 3.42 -22.96 6.53
CA LYS A 531 2.91 -24.30 6.89
C LYS A 531 1.75 -24.71 5.99
N ILE A 532 0.80 -23.81 5.76
CA ILE A 532 -0.40 -24.11 4.99
C ILE A 532 -0.02 -24.43 3.54
N PHE A 533 0.78 -23.56 2.91
CA PHE A 533 1.20 -23.74 1.52
C PHE A 533 2.07 -25.01 1.33
N LEU A 534 3.03 -25.26 2.22
CA LEU A 534 3.89 -26.45 2.09
C LEU A 534 3.10 -27.76 2.31
N ASN A 535 2.10 -27.77 3.18
CA ASN A 535 1.20 -28.91 3.32
C ASN A 535 0.33 -29.10 2.07
N ALA A 536 -0.23 -28.01 1.52
CA ALA A 536 -0.96 -28.06 0.26
C ALA A 536 -0.10 -28.61 -0.89
N LEU A 537 1.19 -28.22 -0.98
CA LEU A 537 2.11 -28.78 -1.99
C LEU A 537 2.35 -30.28 -1.81
N LYS A 538 2.45 -30.77 -0.57
CA LYS A 538 2.55 -32.23 -0.31
C LYS A 538 1.33 -32.97 -0.78
N GLU A 539 0.15 -32.42 -0.58
CA GLU A 539 -1.10 -33.00 -1.06
C GLU A 539 -1.19 -32.94 -2.60
N ILE A 540 -0.91 -31.77 -3.21
CA ILE A 540 -0.97 -31.56 -4.66
C ILE A 540 -0.03 -32.52 -5.41
N PHE A 541 1.16 -32.73 -4.89
CA PHE A 541 2.18 -33.57 -5.54
C PHE A 541 2.28 -34.99 -4.96
N ASP A 542 1.31 -35.41 -4.15
CA ASP A 542 1.29 -36.71 -3.49
C ASP A 542 2.62 -37.05 -2.78
N GLY A 543 3.21 -36.07 -2.11
CA GLY A 543 4.47 -36.19 -1.39
C GLY A 543 5.73 -36.23 -2.29
N ASN A 544 5.62 -35.98 -3.59
CA ASN A 544 6.76 -36.00 -4.50
C ASN A 544 7.69 -34.80 -4.25
N GLU A 545 8.78 -35.04 -3.52
CA GLU A 545 9.79 -34.04 -3.15
C GLU A 545 10.52 -33.45 -4.38
N ASP A 546 10.73 -34.22 -5.45
CA ASP A 546 11.33 -33.76 -6.71
C ASP A 546 10.49 -32.66 -7.37
N SER A 547 9.17 -32.83 -7.37
CA SER A 547 8.21 -31.83 -7.90
C SER A 547 8.21 -30.57 -7.05
N ILE A 548 8.18 -30.73 -5.72
CA ILE A 548 8.24 -29.62 -4.76
C ILE A 548 9.56 -28.86 -4.91
N LEU A 549 10.68 -29.55 -5.07
CA LEU A 549 12.01 -28.96 -5.27
C LEU A 549 12.06 -28.14 -6.57
N THR A 550 11.56 -28.71 -7.67
CA THR A 550 11.47 -28.01 -8.97
C THR A 550 10.62 -26.76 -8.88
N LEU A 551 9.49 -26.84 -8.21
CA LEU A 551 8.61 -25.69 -7.99
C LEU A 551 9.30 -24.62 -7.13
N GLN A 552 9.99 -25.01 -6.06
CA GLN A 552 10.74 -24.11 -5.19
C GLN A 552 11.78 -23.32 -5.98
N GLU A 553 12.54 -24.00 -6.81
CA GLU A 553 13.54 -23.37 -7.67
C GLU A 553 12.89 -22.43 -8.69
N TYR A 554 11.72 -22.81 -9.22
CA TYR A 554 11.02 -21.95 -10.18
C TYR A 554 10.42 -20.70 -9.53
N PHE A 555 9.88 -20.80 -8.33
CA PHE A 555 9.45 -19.63 -7.54
C PHE A 555 10.63 -18.69 -7.27
N GLY A 556 11.78 -19.25 -6.92
CA GLY A 556 13.02 -18.47 -6.78
C GLY A 556 13.45 -17.81 -8.09
N TYR A 557 13.38 -18.51 -9.20
CA TYR A 557 13.67 -17.96 -10.53
C TYR A 557 12.76 -16.79 -10.91
N CYS A 558 11.50 -16.84 -10.49
CA CYS A 558 10.54 -15.75 -10.72
C CYS A 558 10.88 -14.44 -10.00
N LEU A 559 11.73 -14.47 -8.98
CA LEU A 559 12.24 -13.27 -8.29
C LEU A 559 13.35 -12.56 -9.06
N LEU A 560 13.99 -13.22 -10.05
CA LEU A 560 15.00 -12.59 -10.88
C LEU A 560 14.35 -11.67 -11.93
N ASN A 561 15.02 -10.60 -12.26
CA ASN A 561 14.61 -9.69 -13.31
C ASN A 561 15.27 -9.98 -14.67
N ASP A 562 15.74 -11.19 -14.88
CA ASP A 562 16.30 -11.69 -16.13
C ASP A 562 15.89 -13.15 -16.44
N CYS A 563 16.26 -13.65 -17.60
CA CYS A 563 15.96 -15.01 -18.07
C CYS A 563 17.17 -15.91 -18.19
N ARG A 564 18.25 -15.67 -17.38
CA ARG A 564 19.56 -16.33 -17.48
C ARG A 564 19.58 -17.86 -17.53
N PHE A 565 18.54 -18.52 -17.01
CA PHE A 565 18.45 -20.00 -17.03
C PHE A 565 17.65 -20.52 -18.21
N HIS A 566 17.04 -19.66 -19.01
CA HIS A 566 16.30 -19.98 -20.23
C HIS A 566 15.21 -21.06 -20.03
N LYS A 567 14.45 -20.99 -18.93
CA LYS A 567 13.45 -22.00 -18.57
C LYS A 567 12.03 -21.46 -18.57
N ALA A 568 11.09 -22.29 -19.04
CA ALA A 568 9.65 -22.12 -18.93
C ALA A 568 9.06 -23.34 -18.19
N LEU A 569 8.05 -23.12 -17.35
CA LEU A 569 7.37 -24.18 -16.60
C LEU A 569 6.05 -24.53 -17.27
N PHE A 570 5.87 -25.82 -17.57
CA PHE A 570 4.61 -26.39 -18.03
C PHE A 570 4.01 -27.24 -16.93
N ALA A 571 2.89 -26.78 -16.38
CA ALA A 571 2.13 -27.46 -15.33
C ALA A 571 1.08 -28.36 -15.98
N LEU A 572 1.33 -29.67 -15.97
CA LEU A 572 0.50 -30.68 -16.58
C LEU A 572 -0.55 -31.21 -15.61
N GLY A 573 -1.77 -31.47 -16.07
CA GLY A 573 -2.80 -32.15 -15.31
C GLY A 573 -4.21 -31.76 -15.71
N VAL A 574 -5.17 -32.61 -15.52
CA VAL A 574 -6.59 -32.39 -15.78
C VAL A 574 -7.18 -31.34 -14.83
N GLY A 575 -8.37 -30.83 -15.03
CA GLY A 575 -8.99 -29.84 -14.17
C GLY A 575 -9.10 -30.25 -12.70
N GLY A 576 -9.11 -29.27 -11.77
CA GLY A 576 -9.32 -29.53 -10.34
C GLY A 576 -8.11 -30.10 -9.56
N ASN A 577 -6.89 -29.92 -10.03
CA ASN A 577 -5.68 -30.56 -9.50
C ASN A 577 -4.66 -29.64 -8.81
N GLY A 578 -5.07 -28.43 -8.42
CA GLY A 578 -4.22 -27.50 -7.63
C GLY A 578 -3.30 -26.61 -8.44
N LYS A 579 -3.27 -26.67 -9.79
CA LYS A 579 -2.49 -25.75 -10.64
C LYS A 579 -2.80 -24.29 -10.34
N SER A 580 -4.09 -23.94 -10.21
CA SER A 580 -4.53 -22.58 -9.91
C SER A 580 -4.06 -22.12 -8.52
N VAL A 581 -4.09 -23.02 -7.52
CA VAL A 581 -3.58 -22.69 -6.16
C VAL A 581 -2.13 -22.25 -6.24
N VAL A 582 -1.27 -23.01 -6.92
CA VAL A 582 0.14 -22.72 -7.07
C VAL A 582 0.37 -21.39 -7.82
N THR A 583 -0.35 -21.18 -8.93
CA THR A 583 -0.17 -19.96 -9.75
C THR A 583 -0.75 -18.71 -9.08
N ASP A 584 -1.84 -18.82 -8.31
CA ASP A 584 -2.43 -17.69 -7.58
C ASP A 584 -1.55 -17.28 -6.39
N VAL A 585 -0.97 -18.24 -5.68
CA VAL A 585 0.00 -17.98 -4.62
C VAL A 585 1.26 -17.31 -5.18
N LEU A 586 1.80 -17.80 -6.31
CA LEU A 586 2.93 -17.15 -6.97
C LEU A 586 2.60 -15.70 -7.40
N ARG A 587 1.40 -15.50 -7.96
CA ARG A 587 0.92 -14.17 -8.36
C ARG A 587 0.84 -13.24 -7.16
N ALA A 588 0.33 -13.72 -6.03
CA ALA A 588 0.27 -12.94 -4.79
C ALA A 588 1.67 -12.66 -4.22
N MET A 589 2.58 -13.64 -4.25
CA MET A 589 3.98 -13.46 -3.82
C MET A 589 4.67 -12.34 -4.59
N LEU A 590 4.40 -12.23 -5.88
CA LEU A 590 4.97 -11.21 -6.77
C LEU A 590 4.21 -9.86 -6.76
N GLY A 591 3.25 -9.66 -5.84
CA GLY A 591 2.49 -8.41 -5.71
C GLY A 591 1.21 -8.32 -6.54
N GLY A 592 0.83 -9.40 -7.23
CA GLY A 592 -0.42 -9.50 -7.98
C GLY A 592 -0.36 -8.96 -9.42
N ILE A 593 -1.51 -9.01 -10.10
CA ILE A 593 -1.71 -8.35 -11.39
C ILE A 593 -2.04 -6.89 -11.09
N ASN A 594 -1.32 -5.97 -11.72
CA ASN A 594 -1.70 -4.57 -11.68
C ASN A 594 -2.91 -4.32 -12.60
N GLN A 595 -3.98 -3.77 -12.05
CA GLN A 595 -5.21 -3.43 -12.78
C GLN A 595 -4.98 -2.43 -13.93
N GLU A 596 -3.89 -1.65 -13.87
CA GLU A 596 -3.50 -0.68 -14.92
C GLU A 596 -2.53 -1.27 -15.97
N GLY A 597 -2.36 -2.61 -16.03
CA GLY A 597 -1.42 -3.26 -16.96
C GLY A 597 0.07 -3.07 -16.60
N ARG A 598 0.37 -2.70 -15.37
CA ARG A 598 1.73 -2.41 -14.86
C ARG A 598 2.20 -3.43 -13.83
N GLY A 599 1.62 -4.62 -13.81
CA GLY A 599 1.99 -5.67 -12.86
C GLY A 599 3.26 -6.42 -13.25
N ILE A 600 3.95 -6.99 -12.26
CA ILE A 600 5.03 -7.95 -12.47
C ILE A 600 4.51 -9.23 -13.17
N VAL A 601 3.21 -9.54 -13.03
CA VAL A 601 2.59 -10.73 -13.59
C VAL A 601 1.62 -10.37 -14.71
N SER A 602 1.82 -10.98 -15.89
CA SER A 602 0.90 -10.92 -17.03
C SER A 602 0.17 -12.26 -17.23
N ALA A 603 -0.85 -12.27 -18.07
CA ALA A 603 -1.70 -13.45 -18.31
C ALA A 603 -2.06 -13.62 -19.81
N THR A 604 -1.07 -13.54 -20.68
CA THR A 604 -1.26 -13.73 -22.11
C THR A 604 -1.03 -15.19 -22.49
N MET A 605 -1.95 -15.76 -23.26
CA MET A 605 -1.80 -17.12 -23.78
C MET A 605 -0.57 -17.23 -24.67
N LEU A 606 0.20 -18.30 -24.52
CA LEU A 606 1.41 -18.55 -25.28
C LEU A 606 1.10 -18.64 -26.79
N SER A 607 0.01 -19.28 -27.16
CA SER A 607 -0.52 -19.36 -28.54
C SER A 607 -0.81 -18.01 -29.20
N LYS A 608 -1.04 -16.96 -28.40
CA LYS A 608 -1.27 -15.59 -28.88
C LYS A 608 0.01 -14.77 -28.99
N LEU A 609 1.11 -15.20 -28.40
CA LEU A 609 2.38 -14.47 -28.45
C LEU A 609 3.04 -14.42 -29.84
N GLY A 610 2.57 -15.25 -30.76
CA GLY A 610 2.98 -15.21 -32.17
C GLY A 610 2.27 -14.15 -33.02
N LYS A 611 1.32 -13.39 -32.45
CA LYS A 611 0.51 -12.38 -33.15
C LYS A 611 0.99 -10.98 -32.85
N ASP A 612 0.82 -10.05 -33.78
CA ASP A 612 1.17 -8.63 -33.66
C ASP A 612 0.52 -7.99 -32.43
N PHE A 613 1.20 -7.06 -31.82
CA PHE A 613 0.80 -6.28 -30.63
C PHE A 613 0.61 -7.09 -29.33
N ARG A 614 0.96 -8.37 -29.29
CA ARG A 614 0.71 -9.23 -28.13
C ARG A 614 1.90 -9.38 -27.20
N THR A 615 3.11 -9.15 -27.67
CA THR A 615 4.30 -9.24 -26.82
C THR A 615 4.52 -7.98 -25.97
N MET A 616 3.89 -6.85 -26.32
CA MET A 616 3.99 -5.60 -25.53
C MET A 616 3.53 -5.73 -24.09
N VAL A 617 2.63 -6.68 -23.79
CA VAL A 617 2.21 -6.96 -22.41
C VAL A 617 3.36 -7.50 -21.56
N LEU A 618 4.37 -8.10 -22.17
CA LEU A 618 5.54 -8.68 -21.49
C LEU A 618 6.60 -7.63 -21.13
N LYS A 619 6.54 -6.43 -21.71
CA LYS A 619 7.58 -5.39 -21.56
C LYS A 619 7.94 -5.10 -20.11
N ASN A 620 6.93 -5.08 -19.23
CA ASN A 620 7.09 -4.79 -17.79
C ASN A 620 6.76 -5.99 -16.91
N SER A 621 6.60 -7.19 -17.49
CA SER A 621 6.25 -8.40 -16.75
C SER A 621 7.49 -9.23 -16.42
N TRP A 622 7.57 -9.76 -15.21
CA TRP A 622 8.59 -10.71 -14.80
C TRP A 622 8.13 -12.16 -14.99
N VAL A 623 6.83 -12.37 -14.91
CA VAL A 623 6.20 -13.68 -15.07
C VAL A 623 4.94 -13.53 -15.91
N ASN A 624 4.76 -14.42 -16.87
CA ASN A 624 3.51 -14.60 -17.61
C ASN A 624 2.90 -15.95 -17.23
N ILE A 625 1.70 -15.94 -16.66
CA ILE A 625 0.94 -17.14 -16.30
C ILE A 625 -0.20 -17.27 -17.27
N SER A 626 -0.19 -18.33 -18.07
CA SER A 626 -1.24 -18.63 -19.05
C SER A 626 -1.88 -19.98 -18.81
N SER A 627 -3.13 -20.11 -19.25
CA SER A 627 -3.85 -21.39 -19.30
C SER A 627 -4.15 -21.68 -20.76
N GLU A 628 -3.68 -22.82 -21.25
CA GLU A 628 -3.85 -23.25 -22.62
C GLU A 628 -4.80 -24.44 -22.66
N THR A 629 -5.86 -24.29 -23.45
CA THR A 629 -6.76 -25.38 -23.81
C THR A 629 -6.36 -26.03 -25.13
N ASP A 630 -5.70 -25.26 -26.00
CA ASP A 630 -5.13 -25.74 -27.25
C ASP A 630 -3.61 -25.82 -27.08
N ILE A 631 -3.10 -27.03 -27.06
CA ILE A 631 -1.69 -27.35 -26.87
C ILE A 631 -0.82 -27.14 -28.10
N ARG A 632 -1.43 -26.84 -29.25
CA ARG A 632 -0.75 -26.57 -30.51
C ARG A 632 -0.25 -25.13 -30.56
N LEU A 633 1.04 -24.98 -30.43
CA LEU A 633 1.70 -23.68 -30.31
C LEU A 633 2.29 -23.21 -31.66
N ASN A 634 1.61 -23.53 -32.73
CA ASN A 634 2.04 -23.23 -34.10
C ASN A 634 2.23 -21.72 -34.32
N GLY A 635 3.44 -21.31 -34.70
CA GLY A 635 3.81 -19.92 -34.99
C GLY A 635 4.26 -19.14 -33.73
N ALA A 636 4.21 -19.74 -32.54
CA ALA A 636 4.70 -19.12 -31.30
C ALA A 636 6.14 -19.53 -30.91
N GLU A 637 6.73 -20.52 -31.59
CA GLU A 637 8.02 -21.12 -31.23
C GLU A 637 9.18 -20.13 -31.24
N ALA A 638 9.21 -19.24 -32.25
CA ALA A 638 10.24 -18.21 -32.34
C ALA A 638 10.17 -17.27 -31.14
N ASN A 639 8.99 -16.73 -30.85
CA ASN A 639 8.78 -15.84 -29.71
C ASN A 639 8.99 -16.55 -28.34
N PHE A 640 8.59 -17.83 -28.23
CA PHE A 640 8.89 -18.63 -27.03
C PHE A 640 10.40 -18.71 -26.77
N LYS A 641 11.21 -18.95 -27.82
CA LYS A 641 12.68 -18.99 -27.68
C LYS A 641 13.26 -17.64 -27.33
N ILE A 642 12.82 -16.57 -27.99
CA ILE A 642 13.27 -15.19 -27.74
C ILE A 642 12.92 -14.78 -26.30
N ILE A 643 11.68 -14.99 -25.87
CA ILE A 643 11.20 -14.64 -24.54
C ILE A 643 11.98 -15.40 -23.45
N THR A 644 12.11 -16.72 -23.60
CA THR A 644 12.81 -17.55 -22.60
C THR A 644 14.31 -17.29 -22.56
N SER A 645 14.92 -16.80 -23.66
CA SER A 645 16.34 -16.43 -23.71
C SER A 645 16.59 -14.99 -23.23
N GLY A 646 15.54 -14.17 -23.05
CA GLY A 646 15.71 -12.76 -22.69
C GLY A 646 16.27 -11.90 -23.82
N GLU A 647 16.09 -12.30 -25.06
CA GLU A 647 16.55 -11.57 -26.24
C GLU A 647 15.66 -10.35 -26.54
N PRO A 648 16.15 -9.36 -27.33
CA PRO A 648 15.35 -8.21 -27.74
C PRO A 648 14.12 -8.62 -28.54
N ILE A 649 12.98 -8.00 -28.20
CA ILE A 649 11.70 -8.13 -28.92
C ILE A 649 11.34 -6.76 -29.47
N GLU A 650 10.97 -6.70 -30.75
CA GLU A 650 10.36 -5.53 -31.36
C GLU A 650 8.85 -5.76 -31.50
N ASP A 651 8.07 -4.86 -30.91
CA ASP A 651 6.59 -4.87 -31.01
C ASP A 651 6.05 -3.45 -30.80
N SER A 652 4.76 -3.22 -31.01
CA SER A 652 4.15 -1.91 -30.85
C SER A 652 2.80 -1.99 -30.12
N TYR A 653 2.39 -0.90 -29.50
CA TYR A 653 0.97 -0.72 -29.16
C TYR A 653 0.19 -0.37 -30.43
N LYS A 654 -1.06 -0.83 -30.52
CA LYS A 654 -1.91 -0.54 -31.69
C LYS A 654 -1.94 0.96 -32.00
N GLY A 655 -1.49 1.32 -33.23
CA GLY A 655 -1.43 2.72 -33.68
C GLY A 655 -0.27 3.54 -33.10
N LYS A 656 0.78 2.89 -32.56
CA LYS A 656 2.01 3.55 -32.11
C LYS A 656 3.23 2.98 -32.83
N ASP A 657 4.33 3.75 -32.82
CA ASP A 657 5.60 3.31 -33.40
C ASP A 657 6.16 2.07 -32.69
N PRO A 658 6.88 1.20 -33.42
CA PRO A 658 7.54 0.03 -32.84
C PRO A 658 8.55 0.40 -31.75
N VAL A 659 8.62 -0.44 -30.73
CA VAL A 659 9.57 -0.29 -29.60
C VAL A 659 10.30 -1.61 -29.41
N THR A 660 11.62 -1.55 -29.33
CA THR A 660 12.45 -2.70 -28.96
C THR A 660 12.65 -2.73 -27.45
N PHE A 661 12.40 -3.89 -26.82
CA PHE A 661 12.63 -4.11 -25.40
C PHE A 661 13.24 -5.49 -25.13
N LEU A 662 13.96 -5.63 -24.02
CA LEU A 662 14.47 -6.92 -23.57
C LEU A 662 13.39 -7.64 -22.75
N SER A 663 13.06 -8.85 -23.14
CA SER A 663 12.16 -9.68 -22.33
C SER A 663 12.85 -10.17 -21.06
N ARG A 664 12.13 -10.11 -19.92
CA ARG A 664 12.56 -10.64 -18.62
C ARG A 664 11.56 -11.62 -18.07
N THR A 665 10.59 -11.95 -18.88
CA THR A 665 9.40 -12.69 -18.51
C THR A 665 9.67 -14.18 -18.47
N LYS A 666 9.49 -14.80 -17.30
CA LYS A 666 9.41 -16.25 -17.15
C LYS A 666 8.02 -16.71 -17.55
N LEU A 667 7.92 -17.82 -18.24
CA LEU A 667 6.67 -18.35 -18.75
C LEU A 667 6.20 -19.52 -17.89
N ILE A 668 4.97 -19.44 -17.39
CA ILE A 668 4.25 -20.54 -16.74
C ILE A 668 3.02 -20.84 -17.60
N VAL A 669 2.88 -22.08 -17.98
CA VAL A 669 1.80 -22.55 -18.84
C VAL A 669 1.06 -23.69 -18.14
N ASN A 670 -0.19 -23.45 -17.77
CA ASN A 670 -1.08 -24.48 -17.27
C ASN A 670 -1.72 -25.19 -18.47
N CYS A 671 -1.49 -26.48 -18.62
CA CYS A 671 -2.02 -27.30 -19.71
C CYS A 671 -2.50 -28.66 -19.18
N ASN A 672 -3.38 -29.29 -19.95
CA ASN A 672 -3.90 -30.62 -19.59
C ASN A 672 -3.05 -31.75 -20.17
N GLU A 673 -2.36 -31.49 -21.27
CA GLU A 673 -1.54 -32.41 -22.02
C GLU A 673 -0.21 -31.77 -22.39
N PHE A 674 0.72 -32.58 -22.92
CA PHE A 674 2.00 -32.07 -23.38
C PHE A 674 1.82 -31.08 -24.56
N PRO A 675 2.60 -29.98 -24.58
CA PRO A 675 2.53 -29.02 -25.68
C PRO A 675 3.10 -29.57 -26.98
N GLU A 676 2.40 -29.32 -28.08
CA GLU A 676 2.87 -29.62 -29.43
C GLU A 676 3.54 -28.42 -30.06
N PHE A 677 4.82 -28.57 -30.37
CA PHE A 677 5.60 -27.61 -31.16
C PHE A 677 5.97 -28.21 -32.50
N ASN A 678 5.91 -27.40 -33.55
CA ASN A 678 6.41 -27.83 -34.86
C ASN A 678 7.94 -28.02 -34.83
N ASP A 679 8.63 -27.20 -34.05
CA ASP A 679 10.07 -27.29 -33.87
C ASP A 679 10.41 -28.38 -32.84
N LYS A 680 10.87 -29.49 -33.29
CA LYS A 680 11.32 -30.63 -32.47
C LYS A 680 12.81 -30.57 -32.12
N SER A 681 13.44 -29.38 -32.17
CA SER A 681 14.87 -29.22 -31.90
C SER A 681 15.19 -29.37 -30.39
N LYS A 682 16.39 -29.93 -30.10
CA LYS A 682 16.93 -29.95 -28.74
C LYS A 682 16.99 -28.55 -28.11
N GLY A 683 17.03 -27.51 -28.96
CA GLY A 683 17.02 -26.12 -28.50
C GLY A 683 15.73 -25.70 -27.79
N LEU A 684 14.59 -26.27 -28.17
CA LEU A 684 13.29 -26.02 -27.53
C LEU A 684 13.13 -26.88 -26.27
N ALA A 685 13.39 -28.17 -26.37
CA ALA A 685 13.25 -29.13 -25.26
C ALA A 685 14.04 -28.70 -24.01
N ARG A 686 15.29 -28.23 -24.17
CA ARG A 686 16.14 -27.77 -23.06
C ARG A 686 15.55 -26.57 -22.28
N ARG A 687 14.57 -25.86 -22.86
CA ARG A 687 13.95 -24.69 -22.24
C ARG A 687 12.74 -25.04 -21.39
N ILE A 688 12.27 -26.26 -21.48
CA ILE A 688 11.04 -26.71 -20.81
C ILE A 688 11.40 -27.36 -19.48
N LEU A 689 10.60 -27.05 -18.47
CA LEU A 689 10.49 -27.81 -17.23
C LEU A 689 9.04 -28.28 -17.14
N PHE A 690 8.84 -29.56 -16.98
CA PHE A 690 7.52 -30.12 -16.74
C PHE A 690 7.25 -30.34 -15.27
N LEU A 691 6.01 -30.11 -14.85
CA LEU A 691 5.55 -30.39 -13.51
C LEU A 691 4.18 -31.06 -13.59
N ASP A 692 4.12 -32.32 -13.16
CA ASP A 692 2.88 -33.10 -13.15
C ASP A 692 2.09 -32.85 -11.88
N PHE A 693 0.76 -32.71 -12.03
CA PHE A 693 -0.22 -32.49 -10.97
C PHE A 693 -1.16 -33.71 -10.91
N PRO A 694 -0.75 -34.81 -10.23
CA PRO A 694 -1.42 -36.09 -10.31
C PRO A 694 -2.71 -36.19 -9.51
N ILE A 695 -2.94 -35.30 -8.55
CA ILE A 695 -4.08 -35.36 -7.61
C ILE A 695 -5.28 -34.59 -8.15
N ASN A 696 -6.48 -35.12 -7.97
CA ASN A 696 -7.74 -34.45 -8.29
C ASN A 696 -8.49 -34.08 -7.01
N PHE A 697 -8.81 -32.80 -6.83
CA PHE A 697 -9.52 -32.30 -5.67
C PHE A 697 -11.02 -32.23 -5.96
N VAL A 698 -11.81 -32.94 -5.15
CA VAL A 698 -13.26 -33.10 -5.30
C VAL A 698 -13.96 -32.94 -3.94
N ASP A 699 -15.27 -32.65 -3.95
CA ASP A 699 -16.04 -32.48 -2.71
C ASP A 699 -16.11 -33.78 -1.90
N GLU A 700 -16.29 -34.94 -2.57
CA GLU A 700 -16.40 -36.25 -1.97
C GLU A 700 -15.35 -37.20 -2.60
N PRO A 701 -14.14 -37.30 -2.02
CA PRO A 701 -13.09 -38.13 -2.57
C PRO A 701 -13.34 -39.62 -2.34
N ARG A 702 -13.03 -40.45 -3.33
CA ARG A 702 -13.11 -41.90 -3.27
C ARG A 702 -11.83 -42.49 -2.67
N GLU A 703 -11.98 -43.39 -1.71
CA GLU A 703 -10.83 -44.07 -1.10
C GLU A 703 -10.06 -44.91 -2.13
N GLY A 704 -8.73 -44.92 -2.01
CA GLY A 704 -7.84 -45.71 -2.88
C GLY A 704 -7.64 -45.11 -4.28
N THR A 705 -8.06 -43.87 -4.50
CA THR A 705 -7.87 -43.13 -5.75
C THR A 705 -6.93 -41.90 -5.57
N ASN A 706 -6.60 -41.24 -6.66
CA ASN A 706 -5.85 -39.96 -6.66
C ASN A 706 -6.73 -38.78 -6.25
N GLU A 707 -7.90 -39.01 -5.68
CA GLU A 707 -8.79 -37.93 -5.25
C GLU A 707 -8.46 -37.50 -3.82
N ARG A 708 -8.59 -36.20 -3.57
CA ARG A 708 -8.44 -35.55 -2.25
C ARG A 708 -9.60 -34.57 -2.06
N LYS A 709 -9.89 -34.25 -0.81
CA LYS A 709 -10.97 -33.30 -0.47
C LYS A 709 -10.59 -31.89 -0.90
N LEU A 710 -11.51 -31.23 -1.61
CA LEU A 710 -11.37 -29.82 -2.00
C LEU A 710 -11.47 -28.91 -0.77
N ASP A 711 -10.51 -28.04 -0.59
CA ASP A 711 -10.61 -26.88 0.30
C ASP A 711 -10.81 -25.61 -0.55
N PRO A 712 -12.03 -25.05 -0.62
CA PRO A 712 -12.32 -23.87 -1.43
C PRO A 712 -11.63 -22.60 -0.92
N ASP A 713 -11.24 -22.55 0.35
CA ASP A 713 -10.63 -21.38 0.99
C ASP A 713 -9.10 -21.44 1.03
N ILE A 714 -8.47 -22.49 0.53
CA ILE A 714 -7.01 -22.71 0.64
C ILE A 714 -6.19 -21.52 0.13
N VAL A 715 -6.53 -20.98 -1.05
CA VAL A 715 -5.84 -19.82 -1.65
C VAL A 715 -6.00 -18.59 -0.76
N ARG A 716 -7.23 -18.35 -0.28
CA ARG A 716 -7.55 -17.23 0.59
C ARG A 716 -6.80 -17.30 1.92
N ASN A 717 -6.76 -18.48 2.54
CA ASN A 717 -6.08 -18.73 3.80
C ASN A 717 -4.57 -18.52 3.69
N ILE A 718 -3.97 -18.82 2.54
CA ILE A 718 -2.55 -18.58 2.27
C ILE A 718 -2.30 -17.09 2.01
N ILE A 719 -3.01 -16.49 1.05
CA ILE A 719 -2.71 -15.14 0.55
C ILE A 719 -2.98 -14.05 1.60
N ASN A 720 -4.04 -14.21 2.40
CA ASN A 720 -4.40 -13.24 3.43
C ASN A 720 -3.62 -13.42 4.74
N ASN A 721 -2.74 -14.40 4.82
CA ASN A 721 -1.87 -14.58 5.98
C ASN A 721 -0.47 -14.02 5.69
N PRO A 722 -0.07 -12.88 6.31
CA PRO A 722 1.22 -12.26 6.07
C PRO A 722 2.41 -13.15 6.45
N GLU A 723 2.27 -14.01 7.45
CA GLU A 723 3.31 -14.92 7.91
C GLU A 723 3.51 -16.07 6.90
N GLU A 724 2.42 -16.62 6.35
CA GLU A 724 2.46 -17.59 5.25
C GLU A 724 3.15 -16.98 4.02
N MET A 725 2.78 -15.77 3.61
CA MET A 725 3.37 -15.10 2.46
C MET A 725 4.87 -14.81 2.66
N ALA A 726 5.28 -14.38 3.85
CA ALA A 726 6.70 -14.22 4.20
C ALA A 726 7.45 -15.56 4.20
N GLY A 727 6.80 -16.63 4.68
CA GLY A 727 7.32 -17.99 4.65
C GLY A 727 7.51 -18.52 3.23
N ILE A 728 6.57 -18.26 2.33
CA ILE A 728 6.65 -18.61 0.91
C ILE A 728 7.82 -17.89 0.24
N LEU A 729 8.01 -16.60 0.52
CA LEU A 729 9.15 -15.85 0.01
C LEU A 729 10.48 -16.47 0.49
N ASN A 730 10.61 -16.76 1.79
CA ASN A 730 11.82 -17.40 2.33
C ASN A 730 12.08 -18.76 1.67
N TRP A 731 11.03 -19.55 1.42
CA TRP A 731 11.11 -20.81 0.71
C TRP A 731 11.57 -20.61 -0.75
N ALA A 732 11.04 -19.63 -1.45
CA ALA A 732 11.45 -19.27 -2.81
C ALA A 732 12.91 -18.77 -2.85
N LEU A 733 13.35 -17.96 -1.87
CA LEU A 733 14.73 -17.47 -1.76
C LEU A 733 15.73 -18.62 -1.54
N GLN A 734 15.36 -19.69 -0.85
CA GLN A 734 16.18 -20.90 -0.74
C GLN A 734 16.33 -21.58 -2.10
N GLY A 735 15.25 -21.69 -2.88
CA GLY A 735 15.29 -22.16 -4.26
C GLY A 735 16.19 -21.31 -5.15
N LEU A 736 16.05 -19.98 -5.04
CA LEU A 736 16.91 -19.03 -5.76
C LEU A 736 18.37 -19.22 -5.41
N GLY A 737 18.72 -19.29 -4.14
CA GLY A 737 20.10 -19.53 -3.69
C GLY A 737 20.68 -20.80 -4.28
N ARG A 738 19.88 -21.87 -4.39
CA ARG A 738 20.29 -23.15 -4.97
C ARG A 738 20.58 -23.05 -6.47
N ILE A 739 19.68 -22.46 -7.26
CA ILE A 739 19.88 -22.33 -8.71
C ILE A 739 21.04 -21.37 -9.07
N LEU A 740 21.28 -20.34 -8.27
CA LEU A 740 22.42 -19.44 -8.46
C LEU A 740 23.73 -20.18 -8.18
N LYS A 741 23.81 -20.92 -7.06
CA LYS A 741 24.98 -21.74 -6.72
C LYS A 741 25.27 -22.82 -7.76
N ASN A 742 24.25 -23.52 -8.23
CA ASN A 742 24.37 -24.61 -9.20
C ASN A 742 24.49 -24.11 -10.64
N LYS A 743 24.34 -22.80 -10.88
CA LYS A 743 24.26 -22.17 -12.20
C LYS A 743 23.21 -22.81 -13.10
N GLY A 744 22.11 -23.30 -12.52
CA GLY A 744 21.03 -23.96 -13.21
C GLY A 744 20.06 -24.68 -12.27
N PHE A 745 18.97 -25.16 -12.84
CA PHE A 745 17.98 -25.97 -12.10
C PHE A 745 18.54 -27.35 -11.77
N THR A 746 18.14 -27.89 -10.63
CA THR A 746 18.44 -29.25 -10.23
C THR A 746 17.73 -30.24 -11.16
N THR A 747 18.48 -31.16 -11.73
CA THR A 747 17.91 -32.20 -12.58
C THR A 747 17.40 -33.35 -11.69
N THR A 748 16.09 -33.40 -11.48
CA THR A 748 15.46 -34.43 -10.64
C THR A 748 15.06 -35.67 -11.43
N GLY A 749 14.77 -36.79 -10.72
CA GLY A 749 14.26 -38.02 -11.31
C GLY A 749 12.94 -37.79 -12.03
N SER A 750 12.00 -37.03 -11.41
CA SER A 750 10.72 -36.66 -11.98
C SER A 750 10.87 -35.88 -13.29
N GLN A 751 11.81 -34.93 -13.35
CA GLN A 751 12.08 -34.16 -14.58
C GLN A 751 12.59 -35.05 -15.71
N LYS A 752 13.48 -35.98 -15.42
CA LYS A 752 13.99 -36.92 -16.43
C LYS A 752 12.87 -37.80 -16.96
N LYS A 753 12.01 -38.30 -16.08
CA LYS A 753 10.87 -39.13 -16.45
C LYS A 753 9.91 -38.40 -17.39
N LEU A 754 9.45 -37.20 -16.96
CA LEU A 754 8.50 -36.38 -17.74
C LEU A 754 9.11 -35.93 -19.07
N MET A 755 10.40 -35.62 -19.11
CA MET A 755 11.07 -35.25 -20.37
C MET A 755 11.13 -36.43 -21.31
N LYS A 756 11.39 -37.64 -20.82
CA LYS A 756 11.36 -38.86 -21.61
C LYS A 756 9.95 -39.13 -22.16
N GLU A 757 8.92 -39.04 -21.34
CA GLU A 757 7.52 -39.16 -21.75
C GLU A 757 7.16 -38.12 -22.84
N TYR A 758 7.63 -36.87 -22.69
CA TYR A 758 7.45 -35.84 -23.71
C TYR A 758 8.16 -36.15 -25.02
N GLU A 759 9.40 -36.70 -24.96
CA GLU A 759 10.14 -37.10 -26.15
C GLU A 759 9.41 -38.23 -26.89
N HIS A 760 8.86 -39.20 -26.20
CA HIS A 760 8.03 -40.27 -26.77
C HIS A 760 6.71 -39.70 -27.34
N TYR A 761 6.04 -38.80 -26.62
CA TYR A 761 4.82 -38.16 -27.09
C TYR A 761 5.02 -37.37 -28.38
N THR A 762 6.14 -36.66 -28.53
CA THR A 762 6.43 -35.82 -29.69
C THR A 762 7.17 -36.51 -30.82
N ASN A 763 7.75 -37.67 -30.58
CA ASN A 763 8.56 -38.41 -31.60
C ASN A 763 8.07 -39.86 -31.76
N PRO A 764 7.07 -40.10 -32.60
CA PRO A 764 6.56 -41.43 -32.89
C PRO A 764 7.63 -42.39 -33.44
N ILE A 765 8.77 -41.88 -33.92
CA ILE A 765 9.89 -42.71 -34.33
C ILE A 765 10.51 -43.47 -33.14
N LEU A 766 10.58 -42.85 -31.94
CA LEU A 766 11.07 -43.56 -30.77
C LEU A 766 10.16 -44.74 -30.41
N ASN A 767 8.86 -44.50 -30.37
CA ASN A 767 7.86 -45.55 -30.09
C ASN A 767 7.92 -46.66 -31.14
N PHE A 768 8.05 -46.28 -32.40
CA PHE A 768 8.21 -47.26 -33.48
C PHE A 768 9.48 -48.10 -33.31
N ILE A 769 10.62 -47.49 -32.95
CA ILE A 769 11.87 -48.19 -32.70
C ILE A 769 11.72 -49.20 -31.56
N GLU A 770 11.06 -48.80 -30.46
CA GLU A 770 10.86 -49.64 -29.29
C GLU A 770 9.89 -50.82 -29.59
N ASP A 771 8.76 -50.53 -30.24
CA ASP A 771 7.74 -51.54 -30.55
C ASP A 771 8.20 -52.52 -31.69
N GLN A 772 9.06 -52.08 -32.55
CA GLN A 772 9.57 -52.86 -33.68
C GLN A 772 11.01 -53.35 -33.47
N ASP A 773 11.42 -53.53 -32.21
CA ASP A 773 12.76 -53.95 -31.83
C ASP A 773 13.21 -55.22 -32.57
N ALA A 774 12.36 -56.23 -32.65
CA ALA A 774 12.62 -57.47 -33.36
C ALA A 774 12.80 -57.31 -34.87
N LEU A 775 12.19 -56.27 -35.47
CA LEU A 775 12.38 -55.90 -36.88
C LEU A 775 13.73 -55.23 -37.08
N LEU A 776 14.13 -54.35 -36.15
CA LEU A 776 15.25 -53.45 -36.30
C LEU A 776 16.60 -54.05 -35.82
N TYR A 777 16.54 -54.98 -34.83
CA TYR A 777 17.73 -55.56 -34.18
C TYR A 777 17.71 -57.08 -34.16
N ASP A 778 18.92 -57.67 -34.12
CA ASP A 778 19.12 -59.08 -33.84
C ASP A 778 19.10 -59.41 -32.34
N GLU A 779 19.20 -60.67 -31.96
CA GLU A 779 19.21 -61.15 -30.57
C GLU A 779 20.37 -60.58 -29.75
N ASN A 780 21.45 -60.15 -30.41
CA ASN A 780 22.61 -59.54 -29.75
C ASN A 780 22.55 -57.98 -29.71
N GLY A 781 21.45 -57.40 -30.21
CA GLY A 781 21.27 -55.95 -30.24
C GLY A 781 21.99 -55.24 -31.38
N ASN A 782 22.48 -55.97 -32.39
CA ASN A 782 23.08 -55.38 -33.59
C ASN A 782 21.97 -54.99 -34.57
N GLY A 783 22.14 -53.88 -35.24
CA GLY A 783 21.18 -53.37 -36.21
C GLY A 783 21.10 -54.26 -37.47
N LYS A 784 19.87 -54.63 -37.87
CA LYS A 784 19.60 -55.41 -39.10
C LYS A 784 19.67 -54.53 -40.33
N GLU A 785 19.83 -55.18 -41.49
CA GLU A 785 19.76 -54.57 -42.80
C GLU A 785 18.32 -54.64 -43.31
N ILE A 786 17.71 -53.49 -43.68
CA ILE A 786 16.33 -53.40 -44.05
C ILE A 786 16.22 -52.55 -45.30
N HIS A 787 15.41 -53.04 -46.24
CA HIS A 787 15.14 -52.25 -47.44
C HIS A 787 14.36 -50.99 -47.13
N ARG A 788 14.80 -49.91 -47.73
CA ARG A 788 14.28 -48.55 -47.37
C ARG A 788 12.76 -48.48 -47.48
N THR A 789 12.16 -48.97 -48.56
CA THR A 789 10.70 -48.90 -48.78
C THR A 789 9.94 -49.82 -47.79
N ALA A 790 10.50 -50.99 -47.46
CA ALA A 790 9.89 -51.88 -46.49
C ALA A 790 9.85 -51.23 -45.09
N LEU A 791 10.95 -50.62 -44.63
CA LEU A 791 11.01 -49.96 -43.37
C LEU A 791 9.96 -48.83 -43.25
N TYR A 792 9.74 -48.06 -44.32
CA TYR A 792 8.71 -47.02 -44.32
C TYR A 792 7.28 -47.55 -44.35
N SER A 793 7.07 -48.66 -45.04
CA SER A 793 5.76 -49.35 -45.06
C SER A 793 5.42 -49.91 -43.69
N GLU A 794 6.35 -50.55 -42.98
CA GLU A 794 6.19 -51.00 -41.61
C GLU A 794 5.88 -49.84 -40.63
N PHE A 795 6.58 -48.75 -40.80
CA PHE A 795 6.28 -47.55 -40.00
C PHE A 795 4.84 -47.04 -40.24
N LYS A 796 4.38 -47.00 -41.48
CA LYS A 796 3.00 -46.59 -41.80
C LYS A 796 1.94 -47.56 -41.24
N GLU A 797 2.20 -48.86 -41.33
CA GLU A 797 1.31 -49.87 -40.74
C GLU A 797 1.25 -49.76 -39.23
N TRP A 798 2.43 -49.54 -38.59
CA TRP A 798 2.53 -49.30 -37.18
C TRP A 798 1.75 -48.04 -36.75
N MET A 799 1.90 -46.91 -37.45
CA MET A 799 1.13 -45.68 -37.22
C MET A 799 -0.39 -45.94 -37.34
N THR A 800 -0.83 -46.66 -38.38
CA THR A 800 -2.24 -46.96 -38.57
C THR A 800 -2.80 -47.85 -37.43
N LYS A 801 -2.03 -48.84 -36.98
CA LYS A 801 -2.41 -49.73 -35.87
C LYS A 801 -2.53 -48.99 -34.55
N ASN A 802 -1.72 -47.94 -34.37
CA ASN A 802 -1.70 -47.11 -33.16
C ASN A 802 -2.60 -45.87 -33.26
N GLY A 803 -3.39 -45.71 -34.32
CA GLY A 803 -4.31 -44.58 -34.50
C GLY A 803 -3.64 -43.26 -34.83
N GLU A 804 -2.37 -43.28 -35.24
CA GLU A 804 -1.58 -42.09 -35.57
C GLU A 804 -1.87 -41.56 -36.97
N ASP A 805 -1.76 -40.24 -37.19
CA ASP A 805 -1.99 -39.63 -38.49
C ASP A 805 -0.84 -39.92 -39.50
N THR A 806 -1.09 -40.83 -40.37
CA THR A 806 -0.12 -41.24 -41.40
C THR A 806 0.15 -40.16 -42.45
N PHE A 807 -0.75 -39.19 -42.67
CA PHE A 807 -0.58 -38.14 -43.68
C PHE A 807 0.46 -37.10 -43.24
N SER A 808 0.69 -36.92 -41.99
CA SER A 808 1.67 -35.99 -41.46
C SER A 808 3.13 -36.41 -41.68
N PHE A 809 3.38 -37.69 -42.06
CA PHE A 809 4.70 -38.26 -42.25
C PHE A 809 4.97 -38.72 -43.70
N SER A 810 5.62 -37.80 -44.45
CA SER A 810 6.19 -38.20 -45.73
C SER A 810 7.41 -39.11 -45.54
N ALA A 811 7.75 -39.93 -46.54
CA ALA A 811 8.95 -40.77 -46.49
C ALA A 811 10.22 -39.97 -46.20
N ARG A 812 10.35 -38.76 -46.75
CA ARG A 812 11.50 -37.87 -46.52
C ARG A 812 11.57 -37.43 -45.03
N LYS A 813 10.43 -37.10 -44.45
CA LYS A 813 10.34 -36.69 -43.01
C LYS A 813 10.64 -37.88 -42.11
N PHE A 814 10.10 -39.08 -42.41
CA PHE A 814 10.40 -40.28 -41.67
C PHE A 814 11.89 -40.59 -41.62
N TYR A 815 12.57 -40.69 -42.77
CA TYR A 815 14.00 -41.02 -42.77
C TYR A 815 14.86 -39.96 -42.10
N HIS A 816 14.53 -38.69 -42.28
CA HIS A 816 15.25 -37.61 -41.64
C HIS A 816 15.15 -37.68 -40.10
N LEU A 817 13.95 -37.94 -39.58
CA LEU A 817 13.74 -38.07 -38.13
C LEU A 817 14.38 -39.36 -37.59
N LEU A 818 14.27 -40.45 -38.31
CA LEU A 818 14.89 -41.73 -37.94
C LEU A 818 16.41 -41.57 -37.79
N GLU A 819 17.07 -40.98 -38.79
CA GLU A 819 18.51 -40.73 -38.75
C GLU A 819 18.92 -39.79 -37.61
N ASN A 820 18.15 -38.76 -37.38
CA ASN A 820 18.39 -37.83 -36.29
C ASN A 820 18.19 -38.48 -34.92
N THR A 821 17.21 -39.38 -34.78
CA THR A 821 16.97 -40.13 -33.55
C THR A 821 18.18 -41.02 -33.20
N TYR A 822 18.66 -41.80 -34.19
CA TYR A 822 19.87 -42.60 -33.98
C TYR A 822 21.14 -41.79 -33.69
N LYS A 823 21.31 -40.68 -34.42
CA LYS A 823 22.42 -39.74 -34.16
C LYS A 823 22.35 -39.13 -32.78
N ALA A 824 21.18 -38.79 -32.30
CA ALA A 824 20.98 -38.23 -30.96
C ALA A 824 21.35 -39.24 -29.87
N ALA A 825 21.11 -40.53 -30.09
CA ALA A 825 21.48 -41.62 -29.21
C ALA A 825 22.95 -42.08 -29.36
N GLY A 826 23.74 -41.35 -30.16
CA GLY A 826 25.18 -41.70 -30.38
C GLY A 826 25.40 -42.87 -31.35
N SER A 827 24.37 -43.24 -32.13
CA SER A 827 24.40 -44.30 -33.13
C SER A 827 24.15 -43.75 -34.51
N PHE A 828 24.41 -44.55 -35.56
CA PHE A 828 24.31 -44.08 -36.92
C PHE A 828 23.67 -45.17 -37.82
N ILE A 829 22.81 -44.75 -38.70
CA ILE A 829 22.27 -45.61 -39.76
C ILE A 829 23.19 -45.50 -40.97
N GLN A 830 23.71 -46.63 -41.42
CA GLN A 830 24.48 -46.72 -42.67
C GLN A 830 23.53 -46.85 -43.85
N LYS A 831 23.78 -46.12 -44.92
CA LYS A 831 23.05 -46.17 -46.18
C LYS A 831 23.98 -46.76 -47.21
N PHE A 832 23.50 -47.75 -47.93
CA PHE A 832 24.25 -48.34 -49.01
C PHE A 832 23.28 -48.78 -50.14
N GLN A 833 23.80 -48.92 -51.34
CA GLN A 833 23.03 -49.37 -52.47
C GLN A 833 23.48 -50.77 -52.82
N GLU A 834 22.52 -51.69 -52.81
CA GLU A 834 22.78 -53.07 -53.22
C GLU A 834 22.28 -53.32 -54.63
N HIS A 835 23.15 -53.88 -55.48
CA HIS A 835 22.88 -54.02 -56.88
C HIS A 835 21.66 -54.99 -57.13
N GLY A 836 20.62 -54.50 -57.78
CA GLY A 836 19.39 -55.25 -58.03
C GLY A 836 18.33 -55.14 -56.92
N ILE A 837 18.63 -54.60 -55.68
CA ILE A 837 17.74 -54.58 -54.57
C ILE A 837 17.34 -53.11 -54.20
N GLY A 838 18.18 -52.14 -54.46
CA GLY A 838 17.89 -50.73 -54.19
C GLY A 838 18.61 -50.17 -52.99
N TRP A 839 18.06 -49.13 -52.33
CA TRP A 839 18.66 -48.54 -51.16
C TRP A 839 18.34 -49.36 -49.92
N MET A 840 19.38 -49.73 -49.16
CA MET A 840 19.34 -50.46 -47.92
C MET A 840 19.79 -49.55 -46.78
N PHE A 841 19.19 -49.79 -45.60
CA PHE A 841 19.62 -49.22 -44.34
C PHE A 841 20.14 -50.33 -43.44
N ARG A 842 21.37 -50.17 -42.93
CA ARG A 842 21.89 -50.96 -41.83
C ARG A 842 21.64 -50.12 -40.58
N MET A 843 20.77 -50.63 -39.73
CA MET A 843 20.43 -49.93 -38.46
C MET A 843 21.70 -49.85 -37.56
N GLY A 844 21.83 -48.80 -36.80
CA GLY A 844 22.88 -48.65 -35.82
C GLY A 844 22.71 -49.59 -34.64
N ALA A 845 23.59 -49.47 -33.62
CA ALA A 845 23.40 -50.21 -32.40
C ALA A 845 22.08 -49.88 -31.70
N ARG A 846 21.52 -50.85 -30.96
CA ARG A 846 20.23 -50.68 -30.24
C ARG A 846 20.25 -49.40 -29.40
N ILE A 847 19.28 -48.57 -29.60
CA ILE A 847 19.10 -47.38 -28.80
C ILE A 847 18.53 -47.82 -27.46
N ALA A 848 19.26 -47.55 -26.37
CA ALA A 848 18.74 -47.78 -25.01
C ALA A 848 17.52 -46.89 -24.79
N ALA A 849 16.43 -47.47 -24.40
CA ALA A 849 15.16 -46.81 -24.11
C ALA A 849 15.26 -45.83 -22.91
#